data_3393799c2de40b613a9641ff1c032495
#
_entry.id   3393799c2de40b613a9641ff1c032495
#
_cell.length_a   1.000
_cell.length_b   1.000
_cell.length_c   1.000
_cell.angle_alpha   90.00
_cell.angle_beta   90.00
_cell.angle_gamma   90.00
#
_symmetry.space_group_name_H-M   'P 1'
#
loop_
_entity.id
_entity.type
_entity.pdbx_description
1 polymer ?
#
loop_
_entity_poly.entity_id
_entity_poly.type
_entity_poly.pdbx_seq_one_letter_code
_entity_poly.pdbx_strand_id
1 'polypeptide(L)'
;VLGQGPVRTGELLWQPHAERVARSNLTAFLRWLQLQRGRRFVSYEALWEWSVTDLEGFWAAIWDYFLVRPSVPYSRVLARRQMPGAQWFPGARLNYAEHALRNERPGVDALLFQAEDTTLQRMAWPELGRQVRALATQLRELGVKPGDRVVACLPNAPEAVVAMLATASIGAIWASCGPDFGARGVLDRFAQLGPKVFLCATRYRHGGRVFSRVSTMKGVIEGLTSLQHVIHVSSHDEIPGAAEALGALSWADIMSRPPVPQFRFEQVAFDHPLWILFTSGTTGLPKPIVHGHGGILLEQLKHLSFNFDLRPRQRMFIYTTTGWMMWNFLAGALLSDVVPVLYDGHATHPDPGALWKLAEASGAAVFGASPAYIRLIRRAGYKPREHFSLASLETLSLAGSPVNADCMAWCAQNIKEDLWVVPGSGGTEVCTGFVGGVPTLPVRAGEIQARALGCAAYAFNSRGERVVNEVGELVITEPMPSMPLYFWRDPGYKRYLESYFEMYPGVWCHGDQFRLTRRGTCQVIGRSDATLNRQGVRIGTAEIYRALEQVQEVDDGLIVNLLLPHGGFFMPLFVSLRPGVRLDDRLEAKIRAHLRDDCSPRHVPDRIYQVDVIPYTRSGKKLEVPVRHILMGMPLAKAADVSALAVPGSLDWFVKFARRRSDYSLRRRA
;
A
#
# COMPACT_ATOMS: atom_id res chain seq x y z
N VAL A 1 9.16 -29.36 -7.01
CA VAL A 1 8.55 -29.81 -8.26
C VAL A 1 7.04 -29.83 -8.05
N LEU A 2 6.36 -28.80 -8.53
CA LEU A 2 4.88 -28.72 -8.47
C LEU A 2 4.32 -29.68 -9.54
N GLY A 3 3.41 -30.57 -9.15
CA GLY A 3 2.69 -31.44 -10.08
C GLY A 3 1.76 -30.63 -11.02
N GLN A 4 1.32 -31.25 -12.12
CA GLN A 4 0.43 -30.61 -13.12
C GLN A 4 -1.04 -30.43 -12.66
N GLY A 5 -1.36 -30.69 -11.39
CA GLY A 5 -2.71 -30.57 -10.83
C GLY A 5 -2.99 -29.23 -10.14
N PRO A 6 -4.25 -28.95 -9.78
CA PRO A 6 -4.63 -27.75 -9.00
C PRO A 6 -3.94 -27.75 -7.63
N VAL A 7 -3.26 -26.65 -7.31
CA VAL A 7 -2.52 -26.50 -6.05
C VAL A 7 -3.50 -26.20 -4.91
N ARG A 8 -3.38 -26.93 -3.80
CA ARG A 8 -4.25 -26.76 -2.63
C ARG A 8 -3.66 -25.74 -1.65
N THR A 9 -4.52 -24.99 -0.99
CA THR A 9 -4.11 -24.07 0.09
C THR A 9 -3.35 -24.84 1.19
N GLY A 10 -2.19 -24.29 1.60
CA GLY A 10 -1.29 -24.91 2.59
C GLY A 10 -0.24 -25.86 2.00
N GLU A 11 -0.30 -26.17 0.71
CA GLU A 11 0.71 -26.97 0.02
C GLU A 11 2.04 -26.22 -0.08
N LEU A 12 3.16 -26.93 0.07
CA LEU A 12 4.51 -26.34 0.02
C LEU A 12 4.84 -25.89 -1.41
N LEU A 13 5.10 -24.59 -1.59
CA LEU A 13 5.50 -24.02 -2.87
C LEU A 13 7.00 -23.76 -2.97
N TRP A 14 7.62 -23.35 -1.88
CA TRP A 14 9.01 -22.95 -1.86
C TRP A 14 9.61 -23.15 -0.47
N GLN A 15 10.88 -23.49 -0.41
CA GLN A 15 11.63 -23.64 0.83
C GLN A 15 12.99 -22.96 0.68
N PRO A 16 13.40 -22.13 1.66
CA PRO A 16 14.70 -21.46 1.57
C PRO A 16 15.83 -22.46 1.66
N HIS A 17 16.84 -22.30 0.81
CA HIS A 17 18.09 -23.05 0.90
C HIS A 17 18.88 -22.64 2.14
N ALA A 18 19.72 -23.55 2.65
CA ALA A 18 20.54 -23.31 3.84
C ALA A 18 21.42 -22.05 3.71
N GLU A 19 21.98 -21.82 2.52
CA GLU A 19 22.76 -20.62 2.22
C GLU A 19 21.93 -19.33 2.34
N ARG A 20 20.69 -19.33 1.80
CA ARG A 20 19.78 -18.18 1.93
C ARG A 20 19.46 -17.89 3.39
N VAL A 21 19.12 -18.92 4.16
CA VAL A 21 18.89 -18.81 5.61
C VAL A 21 20.11 -18.21 6.30
N ALA A 22 21.31 -18.74 6.02
CA ALA A 22 22.55 -18.32 6.67
C ALA A 22 22.92 -16.85 6.38
N ARG A 23 22.65 -16.36 5.15
CA ARG A 23 22.94 -14.97 4.72
C ARG A 23 21.83 -13.98 4.99
N SER A 24 20.65 -14.42 5.46
CA SER A 24 19.51 -13.55 5.67
C SER A 24 19.76 -12.50 6.77
N ASN A 25 19.17 -11.33 6.58
CA ASN A 25 19.21 -10.26 7.58
C ASN A 25 18.59 -10.71 8.92
N LEU A 26 17.59 -11.56 8.88
CA LEU A 26 16.99 -12.12 10.09
C LEU A 26 17.99 -12.99 10.87
N THR A 27 18.76 -13.82 10.18
CA THR A 27 19.83 -14.62 10.82
C THR A 27 20.94 -13.72 11.37
N ALA A 28 21.30 -12.65 10.65
CA ALA A 28 22.26 -11.67 11.15
C ALA A 28 21.76 -10.98 12.43
N PHE A 29 20.48 -10.60 12.47
CA PHE A 29 19.86 -10.03 13.67
C PHE A 29 19.82 -11.02 14.84
N LEU A 30 19.49 -12.28 14.60
CA LEU A 30 19.52 -13.33 15.64
C LEU A 30 20.93 -13.53 16.23
N ARG A 31 21.97 -13.52 15.39
CA ARG A 31 23.37 -13.57 15.85
C ARG A 31 23.74 -12.33 16.67
N TRP A 32 23.32 -11.16 16.22
CA TRP A 32 23.54 -9.92 16.95
C TRP A 32 22.84 -9.94 18.31
N LEU A 33 21.58 -10.39 18.40
CA LEU A 33 20.85 -10.55 19.67
C LEU A 33 21.57 -11.49 20.62
N GLN A 34 22.10 -12.60 20.12
CA GLN A 34 22.87 -13.53 20.93
C GLN A 34 24.14 -12.89 21.48
N LEU A 35 24.90 -12.17 20.63
CA LEU A 35 26.20 -11.58 21.01
C LEU A 35 26.05 -10.33 21.88
N GLN A 36 25.08 -9.45 21.56
CA GLN A 36 24.96 -8.15 22.20
C GLN A 36 23.96 -8.12 23.36
N ARG A 37 22.99 -9.07 23.37
CA ARG A 37 21.87 -9.11 24.32
C ARG A 37 21.80 -10.42 25.11
N GLY A 38 22.65 -11.42 24.79
CA GLY A 38 22.62 -12.75 25.41
C GLY A 38 21.32 -13.53 25.10
N ARG A 39 20.51 -13.11 24.11
CA ARG A 39 19.23 -13.73 23.79
C ARG A 39 19.37 -14.73 22.65
N ARG A 40 18.81 -15.93 22.85
CA ARG A 40 18.74 -16.99 21.83
C ARG A 40 17.28 -17.36 21.57
N PHE A 41 16.92 -17.58 20.32
CA PHE A 41 15.60 -18.01 19.91
C PHE A 41 15.69 -19.29 19.07
N VAL A 42 14.88 -20.29 19.42
CA VAL A 42 14.86 -21.60 18.76
C VAL A 42 13.98 -21.63 17.50
N SER A 43 13.11 -20.63 17.34
CA SER A 43 12.18 -20.51 16.20
C SER A 43 11.80 -19.06 15.95
N TYR A 44 11.24 -18.80 14.76
CA TYR A 44 10.66 -17.49 14.44
C TYR A 44 9.51 -17.14 15.37
N GLU A 45 8.67 -18.12 15.72
CA GLU A 45 7.53 -17.89 16.64
C GLU A 45 8.01 -17.42 18.00
N ALA A 46 9.06 -18.02 18.55
CA ALA A 46 9.65 -17.59 19.83
C ALA A 46 10.25 -16.16 19.74
N LEU A 47 10.87 -15.82 18.62
CA LEU A 47 11.35 -14.46 18.37
C LEU A 47 10.18 -13.48 18.26
N TRP A 48 9.12 -13.86 17.52
CA TRP A 48 7.92 -13.05 17.37
C TRP A 48 7.23 -12.84 18.73
N GLU A 49 7.06 -13.89 19.53
CA GLU A 49 6.44 -13.78 20.85
C GLU A 49 7.21 -12.81 21.75
N TRP A 50 8.54 -12.91 21.79
CA TRP A 50 9.35 -11.92 22.50
C TRP A 50 9.14 -10.51 21.97
N SER A 51 9.05 -10.33 20.66
CA SER A 51 8.91 -9.01 20.03
C SER A 51 7.60 -8.30 20.37
N VAL A 52 6.57 -9.03 20.82
CA VAL A 52 5.24 -8.49 21.17
C VAL A 52 4.93 -8.53 22.67
N THR A 53 5.71 -9.27 23.45
CA THR A 53 5.55 -9.33 24.91
C THR A 53 6.52 -8.39 25.63
N ASP A 54 7.77 -8.31 25.17
CA ASP A 54 8.83 -7.41 25.67
C ASP A 54 9.05 -6.27 24.67
N LEU A 55 8.04 -5.40 24.53
CA LEU A 55 8.07 -4.31 23.55
C LEU A 55 9.28 -3.37 23.75
N GLU A 56 9.60 -3.03 25.00
CA GLU A 56 10.75 -2.15 25.29
C GLU A 56 12.06 -2.82 24.89
N GLY A 57 12.25 -4.09 25.23
CA GLY A 57 13.46 -4.84 24.86
C GLY A 57 13.60 -5.02 23.35
N PHE A 58 12.50 -5.32 22.65
CA PHE A 58 12.50 -5.49 21.20
C PHE A 58 12.81 -4.19 20.46
N TRP A 59 12.10 -3.10 20.75
CA TRP A 59 12.27 -1.84 20.03
C TRP A 59 13.59 -1.13 20.38
N ALA A 60 14.13 -1.34 21.60
CA ALA A 60 15.51 -0.95 21.92
C ALA A 60 16.52 -1.73 21.07
N ALA A 61 16.29 -3.04 20.88
CA ALA A 61 17.17 -3.85 20.05
C ALA A 61 17.13 -3.41 18.57
N ILE A 62 15.94 -3.07 18.03
CA ILE A 62 15.80 -2.50 16.68
C ILE A 62 16.55 -1.17 16.55
N TRP A 63 16.39 -0.28 17.53
CA TRP A 63 17.09 1.01 17.56
C TRP A 63 18.61 0.84 17.48
N ASP A 64 19.16 -0.04 18.31
CA ASP A 64 20.61 -0.26 18.40
C ASP A 64 21.15 -1.04 17.20
N TYR A 65 20.43 -2.07 16.74
CA TYR A 65 20.83 -2.88 15.58
C TYR A 65 20.96 -2.06 14.31
N PHE A 66 20.02 -1.14 14.07
CA PHE A 66 20.04 -0.27 12.90
C PHE A 66 20.84 1.03 13.11
N LEU A 67 21.51 1.17 14.24
CA LEU A 67 22.35 2.32 14.57
C LEU A 67 21.61 3.65 14.37
N VAL A 68 20.42 3.77 14.96
CA VAL A 68 19.65 5.02 14.91
C VAL A 68 20.44 6.11 15.64
N ARG A 69 20.61 7.26 14.97
CA ARG A 69 21.44 8.39 15.46
C ARG A 69 20.56 9.54 15.90
N PRO A 70 20.25 9.68 17.18
CA PRO A 70 19.56 10.87 17.67
C PRO A 70 20.58 11.98 17.97
N SER A 71 20.16 13.23 17.83
CA SER A 71 20.92 14.39 18.35
C SER A 71 20.75 14.55 19.87
N VAL A 72 19.60 14.08 20.40
CA VAL A 72 19.34 13.96 21.84
C VAL A 72 18.83 12.54 22.09
N PRO A 73 19.43 11.79 23.02
CA PRO A 73 19.02 10.41 23.32
C PRO A 73 17.62 10.37 23.97
N TYR A 74 16.95 9.24 23.86
CA TYR A 74 15.69 8.99 24.56
C TYR A 74 15.91 8.73 26.06
N SER A 75 14.91 9.04 26.87
CA SER A 75 14.92 8.74 28.31
C SER A 75 14.36 7.33 28.63
N ARG A 76 13.46 6.84 27.79
CA ARG A 76 12.76 5.55 27.91
C ARG A 76 12.30 5.06 26.55
N VAL A 77 12.14 3.75 26.35
CA VAL A 77 11.66 3.19 25.09
C VAL A 77 10.15 3.39 24.93
N LEU A 78 9.38 3.03 25.94
CA LEU A 78 7.91 3.14 25.94
C LEU A 78 7.42 3.74 27.27
N ALA A 79 7.08 5.02 27.25
CA ALA A 79 6.60 5.71 28.46
C ALA A 79 5.12 5.48 28.74
N ARG A 80 4.33 5.28 27.69
CA ARG A 80 2.90 4.98 27.81
C ARG A 80 2.49 3.88 26.84
N ARG A 81 2.06 2.73 27.38
CA ARG A 81 1.58 1.56 26.62
C ARG A 81 0.06 1.61 26.51
N GLN A 82 -0.43 2.42 25.55
CA GLN A 82 -1.86 2.65 25.36
C GLN A 82 -2.16 2.83 23.86
N MET A 83 -3.31 2.38 23.41
CA MET A 83 -3.81 2.60 22.04
C MET A 83 -5.19 3.27 22.06
N PRO A 84 -5.38 4.40 21.33
CA PRO A 84 -4.34 5.25 20.75
C PRO A 84 -3.55 6.03 21.81
N GLY A 85 -2.44 6.63 21.40
CA GLY A 85 -1.66 7.55 22.22
C GLY A 85 -0.47 6.91 22.93
N ALA A 86 0.06 5.78 22.44
CA ALA A 86 1.33 5.23 22.89
C ALA A 86 2.45 6.27 22.76
N GLN A 87 3.34 6.34 23.75
CA GLN A 87 4.44 7.30 23.75
C GLN A 87 5.78 6.56 23.66
N TRP A 88 6.35 6.56 22.46
CA TRP A 88 7.59 5.91 22.14
C TRP A 88 8.79 6.86 22.21
N PHE A 89 9.92 6.41 22.72
CA PHE A 89 11.22 7.07 22.77
C PHE A 89 11.15 8.55 23.17
N PRO A 90 10.46 8.92 24.29
CA PRO A 90 10.34 10.30 24.72
C PRO A 90 11.71 10.93 24.98
N GLY A 91 11.85 12.18 24.58
CA GLY A 91 13.09 12.95 24.66
C GLY A 91 13.99 12.80 23.44
N ALA A 92 13.89 11.71 22.66
CA ALA A 92 14.69 11.54 21.46
C ALA A 92 14.41 12.65 20.44
N ARG A 93 15.48 13.17 19.86
CA ARG A 93 15.41 14.10 18.72
C ARG A 93 16.21 13.54 17.55
N LEU A 94 15.61 13.51 16.39
CA LEU A 94 16.19 12.93 15.17
C LEU A 94 15.56 13.54 13.92
N ASN A 95 16.06 13.16 12.73
CA ASN A 95 15.43 13.52 11.47
C ASN A 95 15.45 12.33 10.52
N TYR A 96 14.29 12.01 9.92
CA TYR A 96 14.12 10.91 8.96
C TYR A 96 15.00 11.09 7.71
N ALA A 97 15.02 12.31 7.13
CA ALA A 97 15.79 12.58 5.93
C ALA A 97 17.31 12.51 6.18
N GLU A 98 17.78 12.91 7.36
CA GLU A 98 19.17 12.76 7.77
C GLU A 98 19.58 11.28 7.80
N HIS A 99 18.71 10.40 8.30
CA HIS A 99 18.95 8.96 8.30
C HIS A 99 18.97 8.37 6.88
N ALA A 100 18.12 8.83 5.97
CA ALA A 100 18.15 8.40 4.59
C ALA A 100 19.43 8.85 3.88
N LEU A 101 19.85 10.12 4.07
CA LEU A 101 21.02 10.71 3.44
C LEU A 101 22.36 10.32 4.11
N ARG A 102 22.36 9.64 5.28
CA ARG A 102 23.59 9.14 5.90
C ARG A 102 24.38 8.16 5.02
N ASN A 103 23.73 7.61 3.99
CA ASN A 103 24.31 6.68 3.04
C ASN A 103 24.96 7.40 1.83
N GLU A 104 24.91 8.74 1.80
CA GLU A 104 25.46 9.56 0.71
C GLU A 104 26.97 9.33 0.56
N ARG A 105 27.38 8.94 -0.65
CA ARG A 105 28.77 8.74 -1.04
C ARG A 105 28.93 8.78 -2.56
N PRO A 106 30.11 9.16 -3.08
CA PRO A 106 30.34 9.22 -4.52
C PRO A 106 30.35 7.83 -5.19
N GLY A 107 30.04 7.80 -6.46
CA GLY A 107 30.16 6.60 -7.31
C GLY A 107 29.10 5.51 -7.08
N VAL A 108 28.03 5.82 -6.33
CA VAL A 108 26.95 4.88 -6.02
C VAL A 108 25.59 5.50 -6.37
N ASP A 109 24.73 4.72 -7.02
CA ASP A 109 23.35 5.10 -7.32
C ASP A 109 22.55 5.22 -6.02
N ALA A 110 21.82 6.32 -5.86
CA ALA A 110 20.82 6.49 -4.81
C ALA A 110 19.47 5.95 -5.26
N LEU A 111 19.07 6.21 -6.51
CA LEU A 111 17.84 5.74 -7.11
C LEU A 111 17.96 5.54 -8.62
N LEU A 112 17.08 4.72 -9.16
CA LEU A 112 16.87 4.52 -10.57
C LEU A 112 15.49 5.01 -10.97
N PHE A 113 15.34 5.51 -12.19
CA PHE A 113 14.07 6.01 -12.69
C PHE A 113 13.87 5.68 -14.16
N GLN A 114 12.66 5.34 -14.53
CA GLN A 114 12.22 5.26 -15.90
C GLN A 114 10.80 5.81 -16.03
N ALA A 115 10.60 6.75 -16.94
CA ALA A 115 9.28 7.13 -17.40
C ALA A 115 8.86 6.23 -18.57
N GLU A 116 7.56 6.18 -18.85
CA GLU A 116 7.02 5.48 -20.02
C GLU A 116 7.70 5.97 -21.29
N ASP A 117 8.10 5.05 -22.16
CA ASP A 117 8.81 5.30 -23.43
C ASP A 117 10.21 5.96 -23.30
N THR A 118 10.82 5.92 -22.12
CA THR A 118 12.18 6.42 -21.90
C THR A 118 13.16 5.30 -21.53
N THR A 119 14.44 5.63 -21.51
CA THR A 119 15.50 4.75 -21.02
C THR A 119 15.66 4.87 -19.51
N LEU A 120 16.20 3.81 -18.88
CA LEU A 120 16.52 3.81 -17.46
C LEU A 120 17.58 4.85 -17.11
N GLN A 121 17.24 5.75 -16.21
CA GLN A 121 18.09 6.82 -15.70
C GLN A 121 18.61 6.47 -14.30
N ARG A 122 19.74 7.07 -13.93
CA ARG A 122 20.39 6.87 -12.63
C ARG A 122 20.62 8.21 -11.96
N MET A 123 20.30 8.30 -10.69
CA MET A 123 20.67 9.43 -9.85
C MET A 123 21.62 8.94 -8.76
N ALA A 124 22.83 9.50 -8.76
CA ALA A 124 23.83 9.18 -7.75
C ALA A 124 23.51 9.86 -6.40
N TRP A 125 24.03 9.31 -5.29
CA TRP A 125 23.86 9.87 -3.96
C TRP A 125 24.22 11.35 -3.84
N PRO A 126 25.39 11.84 -4.35
CA PRO A 126 25.72 13.24 -4.24
C PRO A 126 24.72 14.17 -4.93
N GLU A 127 24.14 13.72 -6.06
CA GLU A 127 23.14 14.51 -6.77
C GLU A 127 21.81 14.55 -6.01
N LEU A 128 21.35 13.41 -5.48
CA LEU A 128 20.18 13.36 -4.61
C LEU A 128 20.35 14.31 -3.42
N GLY A 129 21.49 14.20 -2.71
CA GLY A 129 21.78 15.03 -1.56
C GLY A 129 21.86 16.52 -1.90
N ARG A 130 22.46 16.88 -3.06
CA ARG A 130 22.54 18.24 -3.54
C ARG A 130 21.15 18.82 -3.79
N GLN A 131 20.29 18.10 -4.52
CA GLN A 131 18.93 18.55 -4.83
C GLN A 131 18.07 18.68 -3.57
N VAL A 132 18.14 17.72 -2.65
CA VAL A 132 17.43 17.80 -1.38
C VAL A 132 17.82 19.06 -0.61
N ARG A 133 19.12 19.35 -0.48
CA ARG A 133 19.60 20.54 0.21
C ARG A 133 19.21 21.86 -0.48
N ALA A 134 19.23 21.89 -1.82
CA ALA A 134 18.82 23.05 -2.61
C ALA A 134 17.33 23.37 -2.36
N LEU A 135 16.45 22.37 -2.50
CA LEU A 135 15.02 22.56 -2.27
C LEU A 135 14.70 22.89 -0.79
N ALA A 136 15.36 22.22 0.15
CA ALA A 136 15.15 22.48 1.58
C ALA A 136 15.54 23.92 1.95
N THR A 137 16.60 24.45 1.36
CA THR A 137 17.02 25.85 1.53
C THR A 137 15.97 26.79 0.94
N GLN A 138 15.50 26.52 -0.28
CA GLN A 138 14.43 27.30 -0.88
C GLN A 138 13.16 27.31 -0.02
N LEU A 139 12.75 26.14 0.50
CA LEU A 139 11.58 26.08 1.39
C LEU A 139 11.75 26.95 2.66
N ARG A 140 12.97 26.97 3.24
CA ARG A 140 13.26 27.87 4.38
C ARG A 140 13.20 29.35 3.98
N GLU A 141 13.73 29.71 2.83
CA GLU A 141 13.63 31.09 2.28
C GLU A 141 12.18 31.51 2.04
N LEU A 142 11.33 30.59 1.61
CA LEU A 142 9.88 30.78 1.49
C LEU A 142 9.16 30.81 2.86
N GLY A 143 9.93 30.79 3.97
CA GLY A 143 9.41 30.89 5.32
C GLY A 143 8.73 29.61 5.83
N VAL A 144 8.95 28.43 5.20
CA VAL A 144 8.44 27.16 5.71
C VAL A 144 9.15 26.80 7.01
N LYS A 145 8.37 26.46 8.03
CA LYS A 145 8.82 26.12 9.39
C LYS A 145 8.47 24.69 9.74
N PRO A 146 9.12 24.09 10.77
CA PRO A 146 8.70 22.80 11.30
C PRO A 146 7.18 22.77 11.58
N GLY A 147 6.52 21.69 11.12
CA GLY A 147 5.07 21.54 11.23
C GLY A 147 4.24 22.19 10.13
N ASP A 148 4.81 23.04 9.26
CA ASP A 148 4.12 23.52 8.05
C ASP A 148 3.91 22.38 7.05
N ARG A 149 2.85 22.44 6.24
CA ARG A 149 2.51 21.41 5.26
C ARG A 149 3.00 21.82 3.89
N VAL A 150 3.79 20.93 3.29
CA VAL A 150 4.23 20.98 1.90
C VAL A 150 3.55 19.82 1.17
N VAL A 151 2.73 20.15 0.18
CA VAL A 151 1.96 19.12 -0.54
C VAL A 151 2.37 19.05 -2.00
N ALA A 152 2.19 17.88 -2.62
CA ALA A 152 2.61 17.67 -3.99
C ALA A 152 1.64 16.84 -4.82
N CYS A 153 1.47 17.25 -6.08
CA CYS A 153 0.81 16.49 -7.12
C CYS A 153 1.86 16.14 -8.21
N LEU A 154 2.59 15.06 -7.99
CA LEU A 154 3.76 14.69 -8.77
C LEU A 154 3.71 13.22 -9.23
N PRO A 155 4.32 12.89 -10.38
CA PRO A 155 4.53 11.51 -10.81
C PRO A 155 5.48 10.75 -9.86
N ASN A 156 5.57 9.43 -10.03
CA ASN A 156 6.55 8.60 -9.33
C ASN A 156 7.95 8.77 -9.98
N ALA A 157 8.57 9.90 -9.69
CA ALA A 157 9.84 10.36 -10.29
C ALA A 157 10.80 10.86 -9.20
N PRO A 158 12.09 11.07 -9.53
CA PRO A 158 13.11 11.52 -8.57
C PRO A 158 12.72 12.79 -7.82
N GLU A 159 12.07 13.73 -8.49
CA GLU A 159 11.65 15.01 -7.93
C GLU A 159 10.70 14.85 -6.74
N ALA A 160 9.83 13.84 -6.78
CA ALA A 160 8.93 13.55 -5.65
C ALA A 160 9.72 13.05 -4.42
N VAL A 161 10.75 12.23 -4.61
CA VAL A 161 11.64 11.75 -3.53
C VAL A 161 12.46 12.91 -2.96
N VAL A 162 13.04 13.74 -3.83
CA VAL A 162 13.77 14.96 -3.44
C VAL A 162 12.86 15.87 -2.61
N ALA A 163 11.63 16.13 -3.07
CA ALA A 163 10.69 17.01 -2.39
C ALA A 163 10.25 16.47 -1.01
N MET A 164 10.00 15.18 -0.91
CA MET A 164 9.68 14.52 0.37
C MET A 164 10.86 14.65 1.36
N LEU A 165 12.08 14.32 0.93
CA LEU A 165 13.26 14.39 1.80
C LEU A 165 13.60 15.84 2.16
N ALA A 166 13.48 16.79 1.24
CA ALA A 166 13.68 18.21 1.51
C ALA A 166 12.69 18.74 2.55
N THR A 167 11.42 18.37 2.42
CA THR A 167 10.36 18.72 3.37
C THR A 167 10.65 18.14 4.76
N ALA A 168 10.97 16.85 4.83
CA ALA A 168 11.30 16.17 6.09
C ALA A 168 12.58 16.74 6.73
N SER A 169 13.58 17.13 5.93
CA SER A 169 14.86 17.65 6.43
C SER A 169 14.73 18.95 7.23
N ILE A 170 13.68 19.73 7.00
CA ILE A 170 13.38 20.98 7.71
C ILE A 170 12.25 20.81 8.75
N GLY A 171 11.83 19.58 9.04
CA GLY A 171 10.75 19.30 9.99
C GLY A 171 9.35 19.69 9.50
N ALA A 172 9.17 20.00 8.22
CA ALA A 172 7.87 20.24 7.62
C ALA A 172 7.17 18.91 7.29
N ILE A 173 5.85 18.96 7.13
CA ILE A 173 5.00 17.78 6.96
C ILE A 173 4.69 17.58 5.47
N TRP A 174 5.03 16.40 4.95
CA TRP A 174 4.79 16.01 3.56
C TRP A 174 3.41 15.40 3.34
N ALA A 175 2.79 15.68 2.18
CA ALA A 175 1.69 14.86 1.65
C ALA A 175 1.71 14.90 0.12
N SER A 176 1.33 13.80 -0.53
CA SER A 176 1.36 13.72 -1.99
C SER A 176 0.17 12.96 -2.58
N CYS A 177 -0.09 13.22 -3.85
CA CYS A 177 -0.96 12.42 -4.72
C CYS A 177 -0.38 12.39 -6.14
N GLY A 178 -0.86 11.44 -6.96
CA GLY A 178 -0.44 11.33 -8.35
C GLY A 178 -1.06 12.43 -9.23
N PRO A 179 -0.41 12.77 -10.35
CA PRO A 179 -0.89 13.83 -11.26
C PRO A 179 -2.16 13.43 -12.03
N ASP A 180 -2.53 12.17 -11.97
CA ASP A 180 -3.74 11.59 -12.57
C ASP A 180 -5.04 11.95 -11.81
N PHE A 181 -4.95 12.48 -10.58
CA PHE A 181 -6.12 12.91 -9.81
C PHE A 181 -6.78 14.17 -10.42
N GLY A 182 -8.12 14.20 -10.50
CA GLY A 182 -8.88 15.39 -10.85
C GLY A 182 -8.74 16.49 -9.78
N ALA A 183 -9.02 17.76 -10.13
CA ALA A 183 -8.88 18.89 -9.22
C ALA A 183 -9.62 18.65 -7.89
N ARG A 184 -10.85 18.14 -7.93
CA ARG A 184 -11.63 17.82 -6.74
C ARG A 184 -10.95 16.79 -5.86
N GLY A 185 -10.40 15.71 -6.45
CA GLY A 185 -9.71 14.66 -5.68
C GLY A 185 -8.45 15.16 -4.98
N VAL A 186 -7.73 16.13 -5.60
CA VAL A 186 -6.59 16.81 -4.97
C VAL A 186 -7.07 17.74 -3.84
N LEU A 187 -8.11 18.54 -4.08
CA LEU A 187 -8.68 19.48 -3.10
C LEU A 187 -9.29 18.74 -1.90
N ASP A 188 -10.01 17.64 -2.12
CA ASP A 188 -10.60 16.83 -1.04
C ASP A 188 -9.54 16.30 -0.06
N ARG A 189 -8.29 16.18 -0.51
CA ARG A 189 -7.15 15.81 0.33
C ARG A 189 -6.46 17.02 0.94
N PHE A 190 -5.99 17.92 0.10
CA PHE A 190 -5.04 18.96 0.52
C PHE A 190 -5.69 20.16 1.20
N ALA A 191 -6.92 20.53 0.87
CA ALA A 191 -7.62 21.61 1.55
C ALA A 191 -7.82 21.34 3.05
N GLN A 192 -7.96 20.07 3.45
CA GLN A 192 -8.03 19.66 4.85
C GLN A 192 -6.75 20.01 5.62
N LEU A 193 -5.60 20.02 4.95
CA LEU A 193 -4.29 20.21 5.58
C LEU A 193 -3.93 21.68 5.77
N GLY A 194 -4.47 22.57 4.95
CA GLY A 194 -4.07 23.98 4.92
C GLY A 194 -2.60 24.14 4.53
N PRO A 195 -2.19 23.69 3.31
CA PRO A 195 -0.79 23.69 2.90
C PRO A 195 -0.28 25.11 2.65
N LYS A 196 1.03 25.30 2.90
CA LYS A 196 1.75 26.53 2.62
C LYS A 196 2.42 26.54 1.25
N VAL A 197 2.96 25.39 0.84
CA VAL A 197 3.63 25.20 -0.44
C VAL A 197 2.98 24.05 -1.19
N PHE A 198 2.79 24.22 -2.49
CA PHE A 198 2.30 23.20 -3.40
C PHE A 198 3.30 22.97 -4.53
N LEU A 199 3.77 21.72 -4.68
CA LEU A 199 4.58 21.31 -5.82
C LEU A 199 3.68 20.58 -6.81
N CYS A 200 3.75 20.94 -8.10
CA CYS A 200 2.91 20.29 -9.10
C CYS A 200 3.62 20.07 -10.44
N ALA A 201 3.25 18.96 -11.08
CA ALA A 201 3.54 18.69 -12.47
C ALA A 201 2.34 19.07 -13.33
N THR A 202 2.58 19.73 -14.46
CA THR A 202 1.53 20.17 -15.41
C THR A 202 1.26 19.15 -16.51
N ARG A 203 1.92 17.99 -16.45
CA ARG A 203 1.83 16.95 -17.46
C ARG A 203 2.18 15.60 -16.89
N TYR A 204 1.57 14.54 -17.40
CA TYR A 204 2.00 13.16 -17.19
C TYR A 204 1.71 12.30 -18.44
N ARG A 205 2.40 11.18 -18.55
CA ARG A 205 2.24 10.20 -19.63
C ARG A 205 1.65 8.91 -19.08
N HIS A 206 0.69 8.32 -19.80
CA HIS A 206 0.10 7.05 -19.39
C HIS A 206 -0.53 6.30 -20.57
N GLY A 207 -0.09 5.08 -20.83
CA GLY A 207 -0.59 4.25 -21.93
C GLY A 207 -0.31 4.85 -23.31
N GLY A 208 0.88 5.41 -23.55
CA GLY A 208 1.29 6.07 -24.79
C GLY A 208 0.67 7.45 -25.00
N ARG A 209 -0.15 7.94 -24.05
CA ARG A 209 -0.83 9.24 -24.18
C ARG A 209 -0.26 10.24 -23.19
N VAL A 210 -0.20 11.48 -23.65
CA VAL A 210 0.20 12.62 -22.84
C VAL A 210 -1.02 13.39 -22.39
N PHE A 211 -1.08 13.70 -21.10
CA PHE A 211 -2.18 14.43 -20.49
C PHE A 211 -1.69 15.77 -19.94
N SER A 212 -2.23 16.88 -20.46
CA SER A 212 -2.03 18.21 -19.89
C SER A 212 -2.86 18.35 -18.61
N ARG A 213 -2.24 18.97 -17.60
CA ARG A 213 -2.85 19.21 -16.28
C ARG A 213 -2.86 20.69 -15.89
N VAL A 214 -2.47 21.58 -16.78
CA VAL A 214 -2.37 23.03 -16.48
C VAL A 214 -3.68 23.57 -15.89
N SER A 215 -4.81 23.34 -16.57
CA SER A 215 -6.13 23.80 -16.07
C SER A 215 -6.53 23.17 -14.74
N THR A 216 -6.21 21.87 -14.57
CA THR A 216 -6.46 21.17 -13.30
C THR A 216 -5.63 21.78 -12.16
N MET A 217 -4.33 21.99 -12.38
CA MET A 217 -3.46 22.57 -11.34
C MET A 217 -3.86 24.01 -11.03
N LYS A 218 -4.28 24.81 -12.02
CA LYS A 218 -4.84 26.14 -11.81
C LYS A 218 -6.06 26.10 -10.87
N GLY A 219 -7.02 25.22 -11.15
CA GLY A 219 -8.19 25.05 -10.27
C GLY A 219 -7.84 24.55 -8.86
N VAL A 220 -6.79 23.72 -8.72
CA VAL A 220 -6.28 23.32 -7.41
C VAL A 220 -5.65 24.48 -6.65
N ILE A 221 -4.83 25.31 -7.30
CA ILE A 221 -4.19 26.49 -6.72
C ILE A 221 -5.24 27.47 -6.23
N GLU A 222 -6.25 27.77 -7.05
CA GLU A 222 -7.36 28.63 -6.70
C GLU A 222 -8.19 28.11 -5.50
N GLY A 223 -8.34 26.79 -5.39
CA GLY A 223 -9.09 26.15 -4.30
C GLY A 223 -8.31 25.98 -3.00
N LEU A 224 -6.98 26.11 -3.00
CA LEU A 224 -6.15 26.01 -1.79
C LEU A 224 -5.91 27.39 -1.15
N THR A 225 -6.89 27.89 -0.41
CA THR A 225 -6.91 29.25 0.15
C THR A 225 -5.75 29.57 1.12
N SER A 226 -5.07 28.56 1.66
CA SER A 226 -3.93 28.73 2.58
C SER A 226 -2.58 28.81 1.84
N LEU A 227 -2.59 28.58 0.54
CA LEU A 227 -1.38 28.46 -0.26
C LEU A 227 -0.66 29.81 -0.37
N GLN A 228 0.65 29.80 -0.17
CA GLN A 228 1.51 30.98 -0.29
C GLN A 228 2.45 30.87 -1.50
N HIS A 229 2.90 29.65 -1.81
CA HIS A 229 3.87 29.43 -2.87
C HIS A 229 3.54 28.18 -3.69
N VAL A 230 3.81 28.25 -4.99
CA VAL A 230 3.70 27.13 -5.92
C VAL A 230 5.09 26.88 -6.53
N ILE A 231 5.48 25.62 -6.66
CA ILE A 231 6.68 25.21 -7.34
C ILE A 231 6.27 24.29 -8.50
N HIS A 232 6.56 24.70 -9.71
CA HIS A 232 6.33 23.91 -10.90
C HIS A 232 7.51 22.96 -11.13
N VAL A 233 7.22 21.66 -11.16
CA VAL A 233 8.20 20.61 -11.47
C VAL A 233 8.04 20.24 -12.93
N SER A 234 9.03 20.61 -13.73
CA SER A 234 9.07 20.29 -15.16
C SER A 234 9.36 18.81 -15.38
N SER A 235 8.67 18.21 -16.34
CA SER A 235 8.95 16.87 -16.86
C SER A 235 9.72 16.98 -18.18
N HIS A 236 10.27 15.86 -18.67
CA HIS A 236 11.02 15.78 -19.92
C HIS A 236 10.30 16.38 -21.16
N ASP A 237 9.00 16.51 -21.10
CA ASP A 237 8.13 17.05 -22.16
C ASP A 237 7.46 18.35 -21.69
N GLU A 238 8.19 19.32 -21.22
CA GLU A 238 7.63 20.55 -20.64
C GLU A 238 6.69 21.29 -21.61
N ILE A 239 5.61 21.85 -21.05
CA ILE A 239 4.76 22.81 -21.76
C ILE A 239 5.40 24.19 -21.57
N PRO A 240 5.91 24.84 -22.65
CA PRO A 240 6.49 26.16 -22.52
C PRO A 240 5.52 27.14 -21.85
N GLY A 241 6.00 27.95 -20.91
CA GLY A 241 5.19 28.93 -20.19
C GLY A 241 4.26 28.36 -19.12
N ALA A 242 4.37 27.06 -18.76
CA ALA A 242 3.49 26.46 -17.74
C ALA A 242 3.74 27.01 -16.34
N ALA A 243 4.99 27.29 -15.98
CA ALA A 243 5.35 27.88 -14.69
C ALA A 243 4.74 29.29 -14.55
N GLU A 244 4.90 30.12 -15.56
CA GLU A 244 4.36 31.47 -15.64
C GLU A 244 2.83 31.47 -15.59
N ALA A 245 2.18 30.56 -16.32
CA ALA A 245 0.73 30.40 -16.33
C ALA A 245 0.13 30.03 -14.95
N LEU A 246 0.95 29.43 -14.08
CA LEU A 246 0.58 29.09 -12.69
C LEU A 246 1.08 30.10 -11.65
N GLY A 247 1.87 31.11 -12.05
CA GLY A 247 2.56 31.99 -11.10
C GLY A 247 3.54 31.24 -10.20
N ALA A 248 4.16 30.19 -10.71
CA ALA A 248 4.95 29.24 -9.95
C ALA A 248 6.45 29.50 -10.06
N LEU A 249 7.19 29.17 -8.99
CA LEU A 249 8.65 29.09 -9.04
C LEU A 249 9.08 27.89 -9.90
N SER A 250 10.16 28.05 -10.65
CA SER A 250 10.70 26.96 -11.48
C SER A 250 11.56 26.00 -10.64
N TRP A 251 11.30 24.71 -10.77
CA TRP A 251 12.15 23.67 -10.20
C TRP A 251 13.59 23.75 -10.73
N ALA A 252 13.75 23.97 -12.04
CA ALA A 252 15.06 24.07 -12.67
C ALA A 252 15.90 25.22 -12.08
N ASP A 253 15.29 26.38 -11.82
CA ASP A 253 15.96 27.50 -11.20
C ASP A 253 16.41 27.19 -9.77
N ILE A 254 15.58 26.49 -9.02
CA ILE A 254 15.93 26.04 -7.65
C ILE A 254 17.11 25.07 -7.70
N MET A 255 17.11 24.13 -8.65
CA MET A 255 18.15 23.12 -8.79
C MET A 255 19.47 23.65 -9.37
N SER A 256 19.44 24.79 -10.06
CA SER A 256 20.64 25.47 -10.59
C SER A 256 21.44 26.24 -9.53
N ARG A 257 20.90 26.38 -8.32
CA ARG A 257 21.55 27.11 -7.22
C ARG A 257 22.84 26.43 -6.77
N PRO A 258 23.83 27.21 -6.33
CA PRO A 258 25.09 26.65 -5.83
C PRO A 258 24.83 25.77 -4.59
N PRO A 259 25.70 24.78 -4.34
CA PRO A 259 25.61 23.92 -3.16
C PRO A 259 25.62 24.72 -1.86
N VAL A 260 24.83 24.31 -0.89
CA VAL A 260 24.77 24.93 0.43
C VAL A 260 25.90 24.36 1.31
N PRO A 261 26.90 25.16 1.70
CA PRO A 261 28.13 24.64 2.35
C PRO A 261 27.87 23.99 3.72
N GLN A 262 26.90 24.46 4.47
CA GLN A 262 26.59 23.99 5.83
C GLN A 262 25.09 23.77 6.00
N PHE A 263 24.58 22.68 5.44
CA PHE A 263 23.19 22.32 5.62
C PHE A 263 22.97 21.66 7.00
N ARG A 264 21.93 22.10 7.72
CA ARG A 264 21.53 21.52 9.00
C ARG A 264 20.14 20.89 8.88
N PHE A 265 20.04 19.62 9.27
CA PHE A 265 18.76 18.95 9.44
C PHE A 265 18.07 19.44 10.71
N GLU A 266 16.77 19.72 10.61
CA GLU A 266 15.96 20.09 11.77
C GLU A 266 15.79 18.86 12.68
N GLN A 267 16.26 18.97 13.90
CA GLN A 267 16.16 17.90 14.88
C GLN A 267 14.81 17.98 15.58
N VAL A 268 13.94 17.03 15.31
CA VAL A 268 12.54 17.02 15.79
C VAL A 268 12.31 15.89 16.79
N ALA A 269 11.24 15.97 17.59
CA ALA A 269 10.86 14.91 18.50
C ALA A 269 10.54 13.61 17.73
N PHE A 270 10.65 12.47 18.39
CA PHE A 270 10.37 11.15 17.82
C PHE A 270 8.99 11.07 17.17
N ASP A 271 7.99 11.63 17.81
CA ASP A 271 6.60 11.70 17.39
C ASP A 271 6.24 12.97 16.59
N HIS A 272 7.24 13.77 16.16
CA HIS A 272 6.96 14.90 15.28
C HIS A 272 6.42 14.41 13.93
N PRO A 273 5.34 15.04 13.40
CA PRO A 273 4.75 14.63 12.12
C PRO A 273 5.75 14.65 10.95
N LEU A 274 5.86 13.53 10.24
CA LEU A 274 6.69 13.37 9.06
C LEU A 274 5.88 13.59 7.78
N TRP A 275 4.77 12.85 7.67
CA TRP A 275 3.87 12.94 6.52
C TRP A 275 2.42 12.62 6.89
N ILE A 276 1.55 13.00 5.98
CA ILE A 276 0.13 12.68 6.04
C ILE A 276 -0.24 11.84 4.83
N LEU A 277 -0.72 10.62 5.09
CA LEU A 277 -1.25 9.72 4.09
C LEU A 277 -2.77 9.73 4.11
N PHE A 278 -3.38 9.38 2.98
CA PHE A 278 -4.84 9.38 2.87
C PHE A 278 -5.36 7.97 2.60
N THR A 279 -6.39 7.55 3.35
CA THR A 279 -7.19 6.39 2.99
C THR A 279 -8.48 6.84 2.33
N SER A 280 -8.90 6.11 1.29
CA SER A 280 -10.25 6.24 0.76
C SER A 280 -11.22 5.76 1.84
N GLY A 281 -11.87 6.70 2.52
CA GLY A 281 -12.97 6.37 3.42
C GLY A 281 -14.10 5.71 2.65
N THR A 282 -14.78 4.75 3.26
CA THR A 282 -15.99 4.14 2.69
C THR A 282 -17.14 5.14 2.62
N THR A 283 -17.05 6.24 3.35
CA THR A 283 -18.06 7.31 3.41
C THR A 283 -17.39 8.66 3.70
N GLY A 284 -17.38 9.57 2.73
CA GLY A 284 -16.94 10.95 2.95
C GLY A 284 -15.54 11.28 2.42
N LEU A 285 -14.95 12.36 2.93
CA LEU A 285 -13.62 12.83 2.57
C LEU A 285 -12.54 11.81 2.97
N PRO A 286 -11.44 11.70 2.20
CA PRO A 286 -10.29 10.87 2.56
C PRO A 286 -9.78 11.18 3.97
N LYS A 287 -9.53 10.14 4.78
CA LYS A 287 -9.01 10.30 6.14
C LYS A 287 -7.53 10.69 6.10
N PRO A 288 -7.12 11.83 6.66
CA PRO A 288 -5.72 12.25 6.68
C PRO A 288 -5.01 11.66 7.92
N ILE A 289 -4.15 10.69 7.70
CA ILE A 289 -3.44 9.92 8.72
C ILE A 289 -2.05 10.50 8.93
N VAL A 290 -1.71 10.88 10.14
CA VAL A 290 -0.43 11.49 10.49
C VAL A 290 0.54 10.46 11.06
N HIS A 291 1.73 10.37 10.47
CA HIS A 291 2.82 9.51 10.94
C HIS A 291 4.01 10.32 11.43
N GLY A 292 4.71 9.79 12.44
CA GLY A 292 5.87 10.43 13.04
C GLY A 292 7.22 9.99 12.46
N HIS A 293 8.23 10.86 12.57
CA HIS A 293 9.58 10.62 12.07
C HIS A 293 10.19 9.33 12.62
N GLY A 294 10.19 9.16 13.94
CA GLY A 294 10.87 8.03 14.59
C GLY A 294 10.16 6.71 14.39
N GLY A 295 8.81 6.71 14.47
CA GLY A 295 8.01 5.50 14.30
C GLY A 295 8.17 4.89 12.92
N ILE A 296 8.09 5.72 11.89
CA ILE A 296 8.28 5.29 10.49
C ILE A 296 9.72 4.84 10.24
N LEU A 297 10.70 5.57 10.77
CA LEU A 297 12.11 5.22 10.64
C LEU A 297 12.38 3.79 11.13
N LEU A 298 11.97 3.48 12.36
CA LEU A 298 12.19 2.15 12.96
C LEU A 298 11.46 1.05 12.21
N GLU A 299 10.20 1.32 11.86
CA GLU A 299 9.35 0.33 11.20
C GLU A 299 9.83 0.01 9.78
N GLN A 300 10.22 1.01 9.00
CA GLN A 300 10.74 0.78 7.65
C GLN A 300 12.09 0.07 7.66
N LEU A 301 13.02 0.45 8.55
CA LEU A 301 14.29 -0.27 8.71
C LEU A 301 14.06 -1.76 9.02
N LYS A 302 13.19 -2.04 10.00
CA LYS A 302 12.83 -3.40 10.39
C LYS A 302 12.18 -4.18 9.24
N HIS A 303 11.16 -3.60 8.59
CA HIS A 303 10.34 -4.30 7.62
C HIS A 303 11.10 -4.58 6.31
N LEU A 304 11.85 -3.60 5.80
CA LEU A 304 12.70 -3.77 4.62
C LEU A 304 13.75 -4.86 4.84
N SER A 305 14.34 -4.89 6.03
CA SER A 305 15.39 -5.85 6.37
C SER A 305 14.84 -7.25 6.64
N PHE A 306 13.79 -7.41 7.45
CA PHE A 306 13.38 -8.72 7.94
C PHE A 306 12.26 -9.37 7.12
N ASN A 307 11.39 -8.55 6.49
CA ASN A 307 10.27 -9.08 5.70
C ASN A 307 10.53 -9.13 4.20
N PHE A 308 11.50 -8.35 3.69
CA PHE A 308 11.93 -8.37 2.29
C PHE A 308 13.37 -8.89 2.11
N ASP A 309 14.11 -9.06 3.19
CA ASP A 309 15.52 -9.47 3.22
C ASP A 309 16.44 -8.62 2.33
N LEU A 310 16.11 -7.32 2.23
CA LEU A 310 16.85 -6.37 1.40
C LEU A 310 18.21 -6.01 2.05
N ARG A 311 19.26 -6.10 1.24
CA ARG A 311 20.65 -5.83 1.63
C ARG A 311 21.14 -4.53 0.97
N PRO A 312 22.12 -3.83 1.54
CA PRO A 312 22.68 -2.62 0.97
C PRO A 312 23.02 -2.78 -0.54
N ARG A 313 22.71 -1.76 -1.31
CA ARG A 313 22.91 -1.68 -2.77
C ARG A 313 22.03 -2.62 -3.62
N GLN A 314 21.22 -3.48 -3.04
CA GLN A 314 20.17 -4.15 -3.80
C GLN A 314 19.14 -3.15 -4.30
N ARG A 315 18.40 -3.52 -5.31
CA ARG A 315 17.41 -2.66 -5.98
C ARG A 315 16.01 -3.17 -5.69
N MET A 316 15.15 -2.25 -5.28
CA MET A 316 13.75 -2.53 -4.98
C MET A 316 12.86 -1.81 -5.97
N PHE A 317 12.08 -2.56 -6.71
CA PHE A 317 11.07 -2.04 -7.63
C PHE A 317 9.68 -2.33 -7.08
N ILE A 318 8.83 -1.33 -6.90
CA ILE A 318 7.41 -1.48 -6.60
C ILE A 318 6.63 -0.66 -7.62
N TYR A 319 5.71 -1.28 -8.33
CA TYR A 319 4.79 -0.56 -9.18
C TYR A 319 3.76 0.17 -8.31
N THR A 320 3.89 1.47 -8.20
CA THR A 320 3.12 2.32 -7.28
C THR A 320 3.02 3.76 -7.79
N THR A 321 2.21 4.58 -7.14
CA THR A 321 2.07 6.02 -7.40
C THR A 321 2.31 6.81 -6.11
N THR A 322 2.63 8.10 -6.23
CA THR A 322 2.88 9.01 -5.10
C THR A 322 1.69 9.20 -4.15
N GLY A 323 0.48 8.85 -4.60
CA GLY A 323 -0.74 8.87 -3.78
C GLY A 323 -1.00 7.60 -2.97
N TRP A 324 -0.13 6.60 -3.06
CA TRP A 324 -0.29 5.32 -2.36
C TRP A 324 0.86 5.09 -1.37
N MET A 325 0.56 4.58 -0.15
CA MET A 325 1.55 4.38 0.91
C MET A 325 2.75 3.51 0.49
N MET A 326 2.58 2.63 -0.49
CA MET A 326 3.69 1.82 -1.01
C MET A 326 4.78 2.65 -1.68
N TRP A 327 4.46 3.87 -2.12
CA TRP A 327 5.47 4.81 -2.60
C TRP A 327 6.35 5.33 -1.44
N ASN A 328 5.74 5.69 -0.31
CA ASN A 328 6.48 6.10 0.89
C ASN A 328 7.36 4.95 1.41
N PHE A 329 6.86 3.73 1.28
CA PHE A 329 7.61 2.52 1.64
C PHE A 329 8.79 2.29 0.68
N LEU A 330 8.58 2.45 -0.64
CA LEU A 330 9.62 2.35 -1.66
C LEU A 330 10.72 3.41 -1.44
N ALA A 331 10.33 4.67 -1.22
CA ALA A 331 11.27 5.76 -0.92
C ALA A 331 12.06 5.49 0.37
N GLY A 332 11.45 4.83 1.37
CA GLY A 332 12.10 4.39 2.60
C GLY A 332 13.24 3.39 2.40
N ALA A 333 13.36 2.75 1.24
CA ALA A 333 14.49 1.87 0.90
C ALA A 333 15.85 2.58 1.06
N LEU A 334 15.89 3.90 0.85
CA LEU A 334 17.07 4.74 1.05
C LEU A 334 17.63 4.66 2.48
N LEU A 335 16.80 4.41 3.49
CA LEU A 335 17.22 4.24 4.89
C LEU A 335 18.19 3.06 5.07
N SER A 336 18.05 2.02 4.26
CA SER A 336 18.82 0.78 4.31
C SER A 336 19.88 0.68 3.22
N ASP A 337 20.26 1.80 2.58
CA ASP A 337 21.16 1.82 1.43
C ASP A 337 20.67 0.91 0.26
N VAL A 338 19.37 0.75 0.15
CA VAL A 338 18.72 0.03 -0.94
C VAL A 338 18.28 1.05 -2.00
N VAL A 339 18.48 0.72 -3.27
CA VAL A 339 18.21 1.62 -4.40
C VAL A 339 16.75 1.45 -4.84
N PRO A 340 15.85 2.42 -4.59
CA PRO A 340 14.50 2.37 -5.14
C PRO A 340 14.53 2.54 -6.65
N VAL A 341 13.75 1.72 -7.35
CA VAL A 341 13.50 1.82 -8.79
C VAL A 341 12.12 2.47 -8.97
N LEU A 342 12.11 3.68 -9.47
CA LEU A 342 10.91 4.47 -9.69
C LEU A 342 10.42 4.25 -11.13
N TYR A 343 9.12 4.16 -11.32
CA TYR A 343 8.51 4.06 -12.65
C TYR A 343 7.26 4.93 -12.74
N ASP A 344 7.20 5.78 -13.75
CA ASP A 344 6.02 6.56 -14.09
C ASP A 344 5.48 6.13 -15.46
N GLY A 345 4.33 5.45 -15.48
CA GLY A 345 3.73 4.93 -16.69
C GLY A 345 2.72 3.82 -16.45
N HIS A 346 2.13 3.31 -17.54
CA HIS A 346 1.16 2.23 -17.51
C HIS A 346 1.83 0.87 -17.36
N ALA A 347 1.25 -0.02 -16.56
CA ALA A 347 1.83 -1.34 -16.22
C ALA A 347 2.03 -2.28 -17.43
N THR A 348 1.27 -2.08 -18.50
CA THR A 348 1.25 -2.95 -19.67
C THR A 348 1.41 -2.18 -20.98
N HIS A 349 2.01 -1.00 -20.95
CA HIS A 349 2.37 -0.27 -22.16
C HIS A 349 3.90 -0.32 -22.38
N PRO A 350 4.36 -0.62 -23.59
CA PRO A 350 3.61 -0.93 -24.82
C PRO A 350 3.03 -2.37 -24.85
N ASP A 351 3.46 -3.24 -23.96
CA ASP A 351 3.07 -4.65 -23.88
C ASP A 351 3.07 -5.16 -22.43
N PRO A 352 2.51 -6.36 -22.14
CA PRO A 352 2.45 -6.92 -20.79
C PRO A 352 3.82 -7.15 -20.12
N GLY A 353 4.91 -7.11 -20.86
CA GLY A 353 6.28 -7.27 -20.37
C GLY A 353 6.93 -6.00 -19.84
N ALA A 354 6.29 -4.83 -19.98
CA ALA A 354 6.91 -3.53 -19.66
C ALA A 354 7.55 -3.47 -18.27
N LEU A 355 6.84 -3.89 -17.21
CA LEU A 355 7.39 -3.88 -15.85
C LEU A 355 8.49 -4.96 -15.65
N TRP A 356 8.41 -6.08 -16.34
CA TRP A 356 9.43 -7.14 -16.27
C TRP A 356 10.72 -6.73 -16.96
N LYS A 357 10.60 -6.02 -18.09
CA LYS A 357 11.74 -5.42 -18.79
C LYS A 357 12.47 -4.43 -17.87
N LEU A 358 11.73 -3.59 -17.14
CA LEU A 358 12.32 -2.68 -16.16
C LEU A 358 12.95 -3.44 -14.98
N ALA A 359 12.29 -4.47 -14.45
CA ALA A 359 12.83 -5.29 -13.37
C ALA A 359 14.16 -5.95 -13.75
N GLU A 360 14.28 -6.46 -14.99
CA GLU A 360 15.54 -7.01 -15.51
C GLU A 360 16.59 -5.92 -15.75
N ALA A 361 16.26 -4.86 -16.48
CA ALA A 361 17.19 -3.78 -16.83
C ALA A 361 17.73 -3.07 -15.59
N SER A 362 16.89 -2.88 -14.57
CA SER A 362 17.33 -2.31 -13.30
C SER A 362 18.10 -3.30 -12.43
N GLY A 363 18.03 -4.59 -12.70
CA GLY A 363 18.57 -5.64 -11.82
C GLY A 363 17.87 -5.69 -10.46
N ALA A 364 16.55 -5.51 -10.43
CA ALA A 364 15.76 -5.52 -9.21
C ALA A 364 15.88 -6.86 -8.47
N ALA A 365 16.22 -6.80 -7.19
CA ALA A 365 16.23 -7.97 -6.30
C ALA A 365 14.82 -8.26 -5.74
N VAL A 366 14.03 -7.21 -5.55
CA VAL A 366 12.63 -7.28 -5.11
C VAL A 366 11.77 -6.59 -6.14
N PHE A 367 10.70 -7.29 -6.60
CA PHE A 367 9.64 -6.68 -7.39
C PHE A 367 8.31 -6.76 -6.63
N GLY A 368 7.66 -5.62 -6.45
CA GLY A 368 6.36 -5.49 -5.80
C GLY A 368 5.25 -5.17 -6.79
N ALA A 369 4.20 -5.99 -6.81
CA ALA A 369 3.05 -5.81 -7.70
C ALA A 369 1.73 -6.16 -7.00
N SER A 370 0.60 -5.78 -7.61
CA SER A 370 -0.70 -6.23 -7.15
C SER A 370 -1.08 -7.58 -7.75
N PRO A 371 -1.87 -8.42 -7.06
CA PRO A 371 -2.46 -9.62 -7.64
C PRO A 371 -3.29 -9.35 -8.90
N ALA A 372 -3.88 -8.14 -9.01
CA ALA A 372 -4.61 -7.72 -10.20
C ALA A 372 -3.70 -7.62 -11.44
N TYR A 373 -2.47 -7.10 -11.29
CA TYR A 373 -1.49 -7.08 -12.37
C TYR A 373 -1.07 -8.51 -12.78
N ILE A 374 -0.83 -9.39 -11.83
CA ILE A 374 -0.51 -10.81 -12.13
C ILE A 374 -1.66 -11.48 -12.90
N ARG A 375 -2.91 -11.25 -12.52
CA ARG A 375 -4.07 -11.75 -13.28
C ARG A 375 -4.12 -11.22 -14.71
N LEU A 376 -3.83 -9.93 -14.88
CA LEU A 376 -3.85 -9.28 -16.18
C LEU A 376 -2.84 -9.91 -17.14
N ILE A 377 -1.57 -10.09 -16.73
CA ILE A 377 -0.55 -10.72 -17.57
C ILE A 377 -0.84 -12.21 -17.81
N ARG A 378 -1.36 -12.93 -16.79
CA ARG A 378 -1.81 -14.32 -16.94
C ARG A 378 -2.93 -14.47 -17.99
N ARG A 379 -3.91 -13.58 -17.99
CA ARG A 379 -5.00 -13.54 -18.98
C ARG A 379 -4.49 -13.23 -20.39
N ALA A 380 -3.47 -12.39 -20.51
CA ALA A 380 -2.80 -12.13 -21.77
C ALA A 380 -1.93 -13.31 -22.25
N GLY A 381 -1.86 -14.41 -21.49
CA GLY A 381 -1.00 -15.54 -21.80
C GLY A 381 0.51 -15.26 -21.66
N TYR A 382 0.85 -14.11 -21.05
CA TYR A 382 2.23 -13.66 -20.96
C TYR A 382 2.95 -14.31 -19.78
N LYS A 383 4.06 -14.98 -20.06
CA LYS A 383 4.89 -15.67 -19.06
C LYS A 383 6.28 -15.02 -19.02
N PRO A 384 6.60 -14.24 -17.99
CA PRO A 384 7.87 -13.50 -17.91
C PRO A 384 9.11 -14.36 -18.12
N ARG A 385 9.15 -15.60 -17.62
CA ARG A 385 10.27 -16.53 -17.76
C ARG A 385 10.62 -16.91 -19.21
N GLU A 386 9.68 -16.76 -20.15
CA GLU A 386 9.89 -17.04 -21.56
C GLU A 386 10.60 -15.88 -22.28
N HIS A 387 10.65 -14.68 -21.65
CA HIS A 387 11.15 -13.45 -22.26
C HIS A 387 12.35 -12.86 -21.51
N PHE A 388 12.48 -13.12 -20.20
CA PHE A 388 13.48 -12.53 -19.32
C PHE A 388 14.17 -13.57 -18.46
N SER A 389 15.46 -13.38 -18.18
CA SER A 389 16.20 -14.20 -17.23
C SER A 389 15.88 -13.86 -15.78
N LEU A 390 15.62 -12.56 -15.49
CA LEU A 390 15.37 -12.00 -14.17
C LEU A 390 16.41 -12.47 -13.12
N ALA A 391 17.69 -12.56 -13.54
CA ALA A 391 18.75 -13.19 -12.74
C ALA A 391 18.87 -12.62 -11.33
N SER A 392 18.74 -11.29 -11.20
CA SER A 392 18.83 -10.56 -9.93
C SER A 392 17.58 -10.68 -9.05
N LEU A 393 16.42 -11.08 -9.60
CA LEU A 393 15.16 -11.12 -8.87
C LEU A 393 15.16 -12.27 -7.86
N GLU A 394 15.12 -11.94 -6.58
CA GLU A 394 15.06 -12.89 -5.46
C GLU A 394 13.65 -13.00 -4.88
N THR A 395 12.87 -11.92 -4.95
CA THR A 395 11.59 -11.79 -4.23
C THR A 395 10.52 -11.14 -5.10
N LEU A 396 9.35 -11.76 -5.16
CA LEU A 396 8.12 -11.16 -5.70
C LEU A 396 7.16 -10.87 -4.55
N SER A 397 6.93 -9.59 -4.27
CA SER A 397 5.98 -9.15 -3.24
C SER A 397 4.60 -8.89 -3.86
N LEU A 398 3.56 -9.45 -3.25
CA LEU A 398 2.17 -9.30 -3.69
C LEU A 398 1.32 -8.67 -2.58
N ALA A 399 0.76 -7.50 -2.85
CA ALA A 399 -0.06 -6.77 -1.89
C ALA A 399 -1.22 -6.01 -2.56
N GLY A 400 -2.19 -5.55 -1.76
CA GLY A 400 -3.32 -4.73 -2.20
C GLY A 400 -4.64 -5.50 -2.37
N SER A 401 -4.61 -6.81 -2.51
CA SER A 401 -5.78 -7.70 -2.46
C SER A 401 -5.37 -9.10 -2.01
N PRO A 402 -6.30 -9.97 -1.57
CA PRO A 402 -5.97 -11.36 -1.20
C PRO A 402 -5.30 -12.12 -2.34
N VAL A 403 -4.31 -12.93 -1.98
CA VAL A 403 -3.54 -13.77 -2.92
C VAL A 403 -3.91 -15.23 -2.71
N ASN A 404 -4.48 -15.86 -3.75
CA ASN A 404 -4.88 -17.26 -3.67
C ASN A 404 -3.74 -18.22 -4.02
N ALA A 405 -3.96 -19.51 -3.78
CA ALA A 405 -3.00 -20.58 -4.01
C ALA A 405 -2.56 -20.66 -5.49
N ASP A 406 -3.52 -20.56 -6.42
CA ASP A 406 -3.26 -20.63 -7.86
C ASP A 406 -2.42 -19.47 -8.37
N CYS A 407 -2.64 -18.25 -7.84
CA CYS A 407 -1.84 -17.09 -8.18
C CYS A 407 -0.37 -17.27 -7.75
N MET A 408 -0.15 -17.75 -6.53
CA MET A 408 1.20 -18.03 -6.02
C MET A 408 1.91 -19.12 -6.81
N ALA A 409 1.21 -20.21 -7.09
CA ALA A 409 1.74 -21.32 -7.89
C ALA A 409 2.07 -20.86 -9.31
N TRP A 410 1.19 -20.10 -9.94
CA TRP A 410 1.44 -19.55 -11.27
C TRP A 410 2.69 -18.65 -11.29
N CYS A 411 2.87 -17.79 -10.29
CA CYS A 411 4.06 -16.95 -10.17
C CYS A 411 5.34 -17.79 -10.09
N ALA A 412 5.36 -18.80 -9.22
CA ALA A 412 6.51 -19.69 -9.05
C ALA A 412 6.85 -20.46 -10.33
N GLN A 413 5.85 -20.83 -11.15
CA GLN A 413 6.04 -21.60 -12.37
C GLN A 413 6.41 -20.75 -13.59
N ASN A 414 5.88 -19.51 -13.70
CA ASN A 414 5.89 -18.74 -14.94
C ASN A 414 6.73 -17.46 -14.89
N ILE A 415 7.29 -17.10 -13.72
CA ILE A 415 8.14 -15.91 -13.60
C ILE A 415 9.62 -16.31 -13.54
N LYS A 416 10.00 -17.03 -12.52
CA LYS A 416 11.39 -17.50 -12.32
C LYS A 416 11.41 -18.72 -11.41
N GLU A 417 12.35 -19.63 -11.65
CA GLU A 417 12.66 -20.71 -10.74
C GLU A 417 13.30 -20.17 -9.45
N ASP A 418 13.07 -20.85 -8.32
CA ASP A 418 13.53 -20.43 -6.99
C ASP A 418 13.13 -19.00 -6.59
N LEU A 419 11.94 -18.57 -6.99
CA LEU A 419 11.39 -17.26 -6.63
C LEU A 419 10.69 -17.30 -5.26
N TRP A 420 11.13 -16.45 -4.35
CA TRP A 420 10.43 -16.25 -3.08
C TRP A 420 9.21 -15.36 -3.29
N VAL A 421 8.02 -15.98 -3.41
CA VAL A 421 6.75 -15.25 -3.55
C VAL A 421 6.21 -14.87 -2.18
N VAL A 422 6.11 -13.59 -1.91
CA VAL A 422 5.77 -13.01 -0.60
C VAL A 422 4.42 -12.28 -0.68
N PRO A 423 3.30 -12.95 -0.39
CA PRO A 423 2.09 -12.20 -0.10
C PRO A 423 2.22 -11.47 1.24
N GLY A 424 1.68 -10.26 1.32
CA GLY A 424 1.69 -9.45 2.54
C GLY A 424 0.38 -8.69 2.72
N SER A 425 0.06 -8.38 3.98
CA SER A 425 -1.04 -7.49 4.31
C SER A 425 -0.63 -6.49 5.39
N GLY A 426 -1.07 -5.26 5.20
CA GLY A 426 -0.84 -4.14 6.09
C GLY A 426 -1.81 -3.01 5.79
N GLY A 427 -1.53 -1.82 6.28
CA GLY A 427 -2.41 -0.68 6.09
C GLY A 427 -1.66 0.62 5.87
N THR A 428 -2.33 1.54 5.16
CA THR A 428 -1.89 2.94 5.09
C THR A 428 -1.74 3.52 6.48
N GLU A 429 -2.57 3.06 7.39
CA GLU A 429 -2.65 3.48 8.79
C GLU A 429 -1.32 3.31 9.53
N VAL A 430 -0.65 2.21 9.30
CA VAL A 430 0.62 1.89 9.97
C VAL A 430 1.84 2.06 9.07
N CYS A 431 1.60 2.33 7.78
CA CYS A 431 2.62 2.47 6.72
C CYS A 431 3.60 1.28 6.68
N THR A 432 3.11 0.08 6.96
CA THR A 432 3.86 -1.19 7.01
C THR A 432 2.91 -2.39 6.90
N GLY A 433 3.46 -3.62 7.01
CA GLY A 433 2.71 -4.87 7.04
C GLY A 433 2.47 -5.39 8.47
N PHE A 434 1.29 -5.96 8.69
CA PHE A 434 0.97 -6.74 9.91
C PHE A 434 1.47 -8.18 9.79
N VAL A 435 1.42 -8.70 8.57
CA VAL A 435 1.81 -10.06 8.20
C VAL A 435 2.57 -10.02 6.87
N GLY A 436 3.54 -10.91 6.69
CA GLY A 436 4.37 -10.87 5.48
C GLY A 436 5.36 -12.02 5.37
N GLY A 437 6.39 -11.80 4.56
CA GLY A 437 7.46 -12.74 4.31
C GLY A 437 8.41 -12.89 5.48
N VAL A 438 8.99 -14.07 5.59
CA VAL A 438 10.09 -14.40 6.50
C VAL A 438 11.11 -15.23 5.73
N PRO A 439 12.33 -14.74 5.49
CA PRO A 439 13.29 -15.37 4.58
C PRO A 439 13.78 -16.75 5.04
N THR A 440 13.54 -17.10 6.28
CA THR A 440 13.94 -18.37 6.89
C THR A 440 12.83 -19.41 6.97
N LEU A 441 11.61 -19.08 6.54
CA LEU A 441 10.44 -19.95 6.59
C LEU A 441 10.00 -20.41 5.19
N PRO A 442 9.36 -21.60 5.07
CA PRO A 442 8.81 -22.06 3.81
C PRO A 442 7.60 -21.22 3.38
N VAL A 443 7.37 -21.13 2.07
CA VAL A 443 6.16 -20.53 1.46
C VAL A 443 5.15 -21.63 1.18
N ARG A 444 3.91 -21.41 1.61
CA ARG A 444 2.79 -22.29 1.34
C ARG A 444 1.73 -21.59 0.49
N ALA A 445 1.14 -22.33 -0.42
CA ALA A 445 0.13 -21.86 -1.35
C ALA A 445 -1.05 -21.18 -0.60
N GLY A 446 -1.41 -19.98 -0.97
CA GLY A 446 -2.55 -19.24 -0.40
C GLY A 446 -2.39 -18.83 1.07
N GLU A 447 -1.18 -18.94 1.62
CA GLU A 447 -0.86 -18.52 3.00
C GLU A 447 0.25 -17.46 3.01
N ILE A 448 0.16 -16.51 3.93
CA ILE A 448 1.23 -15.56 4.28
C ILE A 448 2.10 -16.22 5.34
N GLN A 449 3.42 -16.11 5.22
CA GLN A 449 4.35 -16.92 6.02
C GLN A 449 4.23 -16.72 7.52
N ALA A 450 4.10 -15.44 7.98
CA ALA A 450 4.01 -15.18 9.42
C ALA A 450 3.50 -13.76 9.74
N ARG A 451 3.23 -13.54 11.01
CA ARG A 451 3.04 -12.23 11.62
C ARG A 451 4.37 -11.47 11.64
N ALA A 452 4.34 -10.16 11.40
CA ALA A 452 5.54 -9.32 11.44
C ALA A 452 6.05 -9.16 12.89
N LEU A 453 7.37 -9.08 13.07
CA LEU A 453 7.97 -8.80 14.38
C LEU A 453 7.50 -7.44 14.92
N GLY A 454 7.23 -7.36 16.21
CA GLY A 454 6.71 -6.16 16.87
C GLY A 454 5.25 -5.85 16.58
N CYS A 455 4.54 -6.73 15.87
CA CYS A 455 3.13 -6.60 15.56
C CYS A 455 2.33 -7.73 16.21
N ALA A 456 1.56 -7.40 17.24
CA ALA A 456 0.75 -8.34 18.00
C ALA A 456 -0.59 -8.64 17.30
N ALA A 457 -0.51 -9.21 16.07
CA ALA A 457 -1.65 -9.51 15.22
C ALA A 457 -2.31 -10.82 15.60
N TYR A 458 -3.66 -10.79 15.75
CA TYR A 458 -4.48 -11.95 16.08
C TYR A 458 -5.80 -11.95 15.32
N ALA A 459 -6.48 -13.10 15.30
CA ALA A 459 -7.87 -13.22 14.89
C ALA A 459 -8.78 -13.21 16.12
N PHE A 460 -9.77 -12.31 16.16
CA PHE A 460 -10.79 -12.29 17.22
C PHE A 460 -12.14 -12.74 16.67
N ASN A 461 -12.86 -13.58 17.44
CA ASN A 461 -14.26 -13.87 17.15
C ASN A 461 -15.18 -12.71 17.60
N SER A 462 -16.49 -12.85 17.38
CA SER A 462 -17.48 -11.83 17.78
C SER A 462 -17.59 -11.57 19.29
N ARG A 463 -16.99 -12.42 20.12
CA ARG A 463 -16.93 -12.26 21.59
C ARG A 463 -15.63 -11.59 22.04
N GLY A 464 -14.72 -11.24 21.10
CA GLY A 464 -13.41 -10.66 21.43
C GLY A 464 -12.38 -11.69 21.92
N GLU A 465 -12.60 -12.98 21.67
CA GLU A 465 -11.68 -14.05 22.05
C GLU A 465 -10.74 -14.38 20.89
N ARG A 466 -9.48 -14.70 21.22
CA ARG A 466 -8.50 -15.15 20.22
C ARG A 466 -8.88 -16.52 19.65
N VAL A 467 -8.89 -16.63 18.34
CA VAL A 467 -9.17 -17.89 17.63
C VAL A 467 -8.02 -18.29 16.71
N VAL A 468 -7.84 -19.61 16.53
CA VAL A 468 -6.84 -20.22 15.66
C VAL A 468 -7.52 -21.22 14.74
N ASN A 469 -7.17 -21.26 13.48
CA ASN A 469 -7.82 -22.01 12.40
C ASN A 469 -9.28 -21.59 12.09
N GLU A 470 -9.74 -20.53 12.68
CA GLU A 470 -11.04 -19.92 12.43
C GLU A 470 -10.85 -18.53 11.83
N VAL A 471 -11.84 -18.08 11.06
CA VAL A 471 -11.86 -16.72 10.53
C VAL A 471 -12.42 -15.78 11.61
N GLY A 472 -11.66 -14.75 11.93
CA GLY A 472 -12.06 -13.70 12.85
C GLY A 472 -11.70 -12.32 12.30
N GLU A 473 -11.88 -11.28 13.09
CA GLU A 473 -11.41 -9.93 12.80
C GLU A 473 -9.90 -9.84 13.02
N LEU A 474 -9.19 -9.21 12.07
CA LEU A 474 -7.78 -8.85 12.26
C LEU A 474 -7.68 -7.77 13.32
N VAL A 475 -7.06 -8.12 14.44
CA VAL A 475 -6.82 -7.17 15.53
C VAL A 475 -5.33 -7.07 15.85
N ILE A 476 -4.94 -5.88 16.33
CA ILE A 476 -3.60 -5.63 16.88
C ILE A 476 -3.78 -5.26 18.34
N THR A 477 -3.21 -6.07 19.23
CA THR A 477 -3.45 -5.94 20.68
C THR A 477 -2.40 -5.11 21.42
N GLU A 478 -1.31 -4.76 20.74
CA GLU A 478 -0.20 -3.96 21.31
C GLU A 478 0.19 -2.80 20.40
N PRO A 479 0.63 -1.68 20.95
CA PRO A 479 1.00 -0.53 20.15
C PRO A 479 2.27 -0.79 19.31
N MET A 480 2.29 -0.25 18.09
CA MET A 480 3.45 -0.22 17.21
C MET A 480 3.94 1.24 17.07
N PRO A 481 5.26 1.50 16.95
CA PRO A 481 5.78 2.85 16.81
C PRO A 481 5.26 3.61 15.58
N SER A 482 4.90 2.90 14.51
CA SER A 482 4.39 3.48 13.26
C SER A 482 2.88 3.65 13.22
N MET A 483 2.16 3.31 14.29
CA MET A 483 0.73 3.61 14.38
C MET A 483 0.48 5.11 14.21
N PRO A 484 -0.70 5.52 13.67
CA PRO A 484 -1.01 6.93 13.50
C PRO A 484 -0.83 7.71 14.79
N LEU A 485 -0.17 8.85 14.73
CA LEU A 485 -0.13 9.78 15.85
C LEU A 485 -1.55 10.27 16.15
N TYR A 486 -2.27 10.65 15.11
CA TYR A 486 -3.68 11.10 15.11
C TYR A 486 -4.17 11.21 13.65
N PHE A 487 -5.46 11.47 13.47
CA PHE A 487 -5.96 11.98 12.20
C PHE A 487 -5.90 13.50 12.21
N TRP A 488 -5.50 14.08 11.10
CA TRP A 488 -5.40 15.54 11.02
C TRP A 488 -6.73 16.20 11.35
N ARG A 489 -6.70 17.21 12.24
CA ARG A 489 -7.90 17.90 12.77
C ARG A 489 -8.93 16.95 13.41
N ASP A 490 -8.47 16.01 14.20
CA ASP A 490 -9.29 15.06 14.94
C ASP A 490 -9.09 15.24 16.47
N PRO A 491 -9.65 16.31 17.07
CA PRO A 491 -9.47 16.58 18.49
C PRO A 491 -10.06 15.45 19.34
N GLY A 492 -9.28 14.99 20.34
CA GLY A 492 -9.68 13.89 21.22
C GLY A 492 -9.73 12.53 20.53
N TYR A 493 -9.13 12.37 19.36
CA TYR A 493 -9.08 11.09 18.60
C TYR A 493 -10.47 10.55 18.22
N LYS A 494 -11.51 11.38 18.09
CA LYS A 494 -12.89 10.91 17.89
C LYS A 494 -13.02 9.99 16.67
N ARG A 495 -12.62 10.46 15.48
CA ARG A 495 -12.71 9.67 14.24
C ARG A 495 -11.74 8.47 14.25
N TYR A 496 -10.61 8.63 14.94
CA TYR A 496 -9.63 7.57 15.08
C TYR A 496 -10.18 6.43 15.94
N LEU A 497 -10.79 6.75 17.09
CA LEU A 497 -11.45 5.78 17.98
C LEU A 497 -12.62 5.09 17.28
N GLU A 498 -13.51 5.83 16.63
CA GLU A 498 -14.63 5.30 15.86
C GLU A 498 -14.18 4.35 14.74
N SER A 499 -13.01 4.61 14.12
CA SER A 499 -12.54 3.82 12.98
C SER A 499 -11.95 2.47 13.37
N TYR A 500 -11.28 2.37 14.54
CA TYR A 500 -10.45 1.19 14.85
C TYR A 500 -10.62 0.64 16.26
N PHE A 501 -11.30 1.34 17.16
CA PHE A 501 -11.43 0.94 18.58
C PHE A 501 -12.87 0.82 19.08
N GLU A 502 -13.87 1.07 18.22
CA GLU A 502 -15.27 0.97 18.60
C GLU A 502 -15.68 -0.46 18.91
N MET A 503 -15.25 -1.43 18.09
CA MET A 503 -15.61 -2.83 18.25
C MET A 503 -14.96 -3.46 19.49
N TYR A 504 -13.69 -3.15 19.74
CA TYR A 504 -12.91 -3.68 20.86
C TYR A 504 -12.14 -2.52 21.51
N PRO A 505 -12.65 -1.94 22.62
CA PRO A 505 -11.99 -0.83 23.30
C PRO A 505 -10.55 -1.16 23.69
N GLY A 506 -9.60 -0.30 23.30
CA GLY A 506 -8.17 -0.49 23.55
C GLY A 506 -7.46 -1.49 22.64
N VAL A 507 -8.16 -2.15 21.73
CA VAL A 507 -7.61 -3.08 20.74
C VAL A 507 -7.91 -2.56 19.34
N TRP A 508 -6.87 -2.44 18.51
CA TRP A 508 -7.02 -2.03 17.13
C TRP A 508 -7.74 -3.10 16.30
N CYS A 509 -8.92 -2.80 15.78
CA CYS A 509 -9.65 -3.63 14.82
C CYS A 509 -9.43 -3.07 13.41
N HIS A 510 -8.72 -3.82 12.55
CA HIS A 510 -8.32 -3.30 11.22
C HIS A 510 -9.47 -3.32 10.19
N GLY A 511 -10.46 -4.16 10.43
CA GLY A 511 -11.59 -4.34 9.51
C GLY A 511 -11.28 -5.27 8.34
N ASP A 512 -10.37 -6.23 8.56
CA ASP A 512 -10.10 -7.34 7.65
C ASP A 512 -10.48 -8.67 8.30
N GLN A 513 -11.05 -9.58 7.52
CA GLN A 513 -11.20 -10.96 7.93
C GLN A 513 -9.87 -11.69 7.87
N PHE A 514 -9.50 -12.33 8.95
CA PHE A 514 -8.19 -12.91 9.15
C PHE A 514 -8.30 -14.32 9.75
N ARG A 515 -7.43 -15.20 9.27
CA ARG A 515 -7.24 -16.53 9.87
C ARG A 515 -5.77 -16.70 10.23
N LEU A 516 -5.51 -17.04 11.49
CA LEU A 516 -4.22 -17.55 11.96
C LEU A 516 -4.28 -19.08 11.99
N THR A 517 -3.35 -19.75 11.29
CA THR A 517 -3.32 -21.22 11.30
C THR A 517 -2.54 -21.75 12.51
N ARG A 518 -2.69 -23.03 12.83
CA ARG A 518 -1.89 -23.70 13.89
C ARG A 518 -0.39 -23.72 13.60
N ARG A 519 0.02 -23.51 12.34
CA ARG A 519 1.43 -23.42 11.93
C ARG A 519 2.02 -22.01 12.08
N GLY A 520 1.22 -21.03 12.51
CA GLY A 520 1.63 -19.62 12.59
C GLY A 520 1.54 -18.87 11.25
N THR A 521 1.16 -19.53 10.15
CA THR A 521 0.87 -18.88 8.88
C THR A 521 -0.46 -18.14 8.93
N CYS A 522 -0.66 -17.18 8.03
CA CYS A 522 -1.79 -16.27 8.06
C CYS A 522 -2.54 -16.28 6.72
N GLN A 523 -3.84 -15.97 6.78
CA GLN A 523 -4.67 -15.72 5.59
C GLN A 523 -5.49 -14.45 5.82
N VAL A 524 -5.44 -13.52 4.88
CA VAL A 524 -6.37 -12.39 4.79
C VAL A 524 -7.43 -12.75 3.78
N ILE A 525 -8.67 -12.85 4.23
CA ILE A 525 -9.79 -13.35 3.43
C ILE A 525 -10.44 -12.20 2.64
N GLY A 526 -10.47 -11.00 3.22
CA GLY A 526 -11.04 -9.80 2.63
C GLY A 526 -11.43 -8.77 3.68
N ARG A 527 -12.13 -7.72 3.26
CA ARG A 527 -12.61 -6.69 4.18
C ARG A 527 -13.80 -7.19 4.99
N SER A 528 -13.82 -6.90 6.29
CA SER A 528 -14.95 -7.26 7.17
C SER A 528 -16.23 -6.51 6.82
N ASP A 529 -16.10 -5.26 6.35
CA ASP A 529 -17.21 -4.44 5.90
C ASP A 529 -17.77 -4.86 4.52
N ALA A 530 -17.01 -5.64 3.74
CA ALA A 530 -17.46 -6.29 2.50
C ALA A 530 -18.01 -7.72 2.74
N THR A 531 -18.01 -8.19 3.98
CA THR A 531 -18.45 -9.54 4.34
C THR A 531 -19.93 -9.74 4.01
N LEU A 532 -20.22 -10.88 3.38
CA LEU A 532 -21.57 -11.34 3.13
C LEU A 532 -22.11 -12.04 4.40
N ASN A 533 -23.40 -11.82 4.71
CA ASN A 533 -24.06 -12.53 5.79
C ASN A 533 -25.26 -13.29 5.20
N ARG A 534 -25.23 -14.61 5.29
CA ARG A 534 -26.35 -15.44 4.85
C ARG A 534 -26.80 -16.35 5.99
N GLN A 535 -28.01 -16.06 6.53
CA GLN A 535 -28.59 -16.81 7.62
C GLN A 535 -27.66 -16.95 8.85
N GLY A 536 -26.98 -15.84 9.23
CA GLY A 536 -26.08 -15.80 10.36
C GLY A 536 -24.66 -16.33 10.09
N VAL A 537 -24.39 -16.87 8.88
CA VAL A 537 -23.05 -17.31 8.48
C VAL A 537 -22.35 -16.21 7.71
N ARG A 538 -21.18 -15.82 8.17
CA ARG A 538 -20.30 -14.86 7.47
C ARG A 538 -19.56 -15.58 6.33
N ILE A 539 -19.63 -15.01 5.12
CA ILE A 539 -19.03 -15.53 3.90
C ILE A 539 -18.06 -14.47 3.36
N GLY A 540 -16.83 -14.87 3.08
CA GLY A 540 -15.82 -14.02 2.45
C GLY A 540 -16.09 -13.85 0.95
N THR A 541 -16.10 -12.62 0.45
CA THR A 541 -16.25 -12.35 -0.99
C THR A 541 -15.15 -13.00 -1.81
N ALA A 542 -13.94 -13.11 -1.26
CA ALA A 542 -12.78 -13.72 -1.92
C ALA A 542 -12.99 -15.22 -2.27
N GLU A 543 -13.79 -15.94 -1.49
CA GLU A 543 -14.10 -17.36 -1.78
C GLU A 543 -14.92 -17.46 -3.08
N ILE A 544 -15.90 -16.58 -3.23
CA ILE A 544 -16.74 -16.50 -4.41
C ILE A 544 -15.92 -16.07 -5.65
N TYR A 545 -15.05 -15.07 -5.49
CA TYR A 545 -14.22 -14.61 -6.61
C TYR A 545 -13.24 -15.67 -7.09
N ARG A 546 -12.64 -16.43 -6.18
CA ARG A 546 -11.78 -17.55 -6.51
C ARG A 546 -12.52 -18.62 -7.32
N ALA A 547 -13.72 -18.97 -6.91
CA ALA A 547 -14.53 -19.94 -7.66
C ALA A 547 -14.93 -19.38 -9.05
N LEU A 548 -15.25 -18.10 -9.16
CA LEU A 548 -15.55 -17.45 -10.45
C LEU A 548 -14.37 -17.45 -11.41
N GLU A 549 -13.14 -17.35 -10.93
CA GLU A 549 -11.92 -17.40 -11.75
C GLU A 549 -11.77 -18.72 -12.54
N GLN A 550 -12.42 -19.79 -12.10
CA GLN A 550 -12.42 -21.08 -12.76
C GLN A 550 -13.50 -21.23 -13.84
N VAL A 551 -14.47 -20.29 -13.90
CA VAL A 551 -15.48 -20.26 -14.96
C VAL A 551 -14.94 -19.51 -16.16
N GLN A 552 -14.61 -20.24 -17.24
CA GLN A 552 -13.89 -19.68 -18.40
C GLN A 552 -14.59 -18.50 -19.08
N GLU A 553 -15.90 -18.44 -19.04
CA GLU A 553 -16.73 -17.38 -19.64
C GLU A 553 -16.73 -16.09 -18.82
N VAL A 554 -16.42 -16.17 -17.52
CA VAL A 554 -16.40 -15.02 -16.60
C VAL A 554 -15.06 -14.32 -16.69
N ASP A 555 -15.08 -13.01 -16.86
CA ASP A 555 -13.91 -12.17 -16.83
C ASP A 555 -13.60 -11.73 -15.39
N ASP A 556 -14.63 -11.20 -14.69
CA ASP A 556 -14.50 -10.82 -13.27
C ASP A 556 -15.89 -10.80 -12.62
N GLY A 557 -15.93 -10.69 -11.29
CA GLY A 557 -17.17 -10.61 -10.53
C GLY A 557 -17.09 -9.69 -9.32
N LEU A 558 -18.24 -9.15 -8.92
CA LEU A 558 -18.42 -8.39 -7.70
C LEU A 558 -19.73 -8.84 -7.02
N ILE A 559 -19.63 -9.21 -5.76
CA ILE A 559 -20.79 -9.61 -4.97
C ILE A 559 -20.94 -8.70 -3.75
N VAL A 560 -22.19 -8.38 -3.42
CA VAL A 560 -22.52 -7.59 -2.23
C VAL A 560 -23.67 -8.21 -1.47
N ASN A 561 -23.83 -7.79 -0.22
CA ASN A 561 -24.96 -8.18 0.61
C ASN A 561 -25.81 -6.95 0.95
N LEU A 562 -27.07 -6.96 0.56
CA LEU A 562 -27.99 -5.85 0.76
C LEU A 562 -29.03 -6.22 1.82
N LEU A 563 -29.14 -5.42 2.86
CA LEU A 563 -30.19 -5.56 3.86
C LEU A 563 -31.53 -5.12 3.24
N LEU A 564 -32.55 -5.97 3.36
CA LEU A 564 -33.90 -5.68 2.88
C LEU A 564 -34.71 -4.91 3.96
N PRO A 565 -35.65 -4.02 3.55
CA PRO A 565 -36.44 -3.21 4.50
C PRO A 565 -37.25 -4.00 5.53
N HIS A 566 -37.60 -5.24 5.21
CA HIS A 566 -38.40 -6.11 6.10
C HIS A 566 -37.55 -7.18 6.83
N GLY A 567 -36.25 -6.95 6.93
CA GLY A 567 -35.30 -7.96 7.40
C GLY A 567 -34.92 -8.96 6.30
N GLY A 568 -33.84 -9.71 6.54
CA GLY A 568 -33.26 -10.60 5.53
C GLY A 568 -32.24 -9.89 4.62
N PHE A 569 -31.60 -10.69 3.78
CA PHE A 569 -30.52 -10.24 2.92
C PHE A 569 -30.77 -10.64 1.47
N PHE A 570 -30.30 -9.80 0.56
CA PHE A 570 -30.26 -10.07 -0.87
C PHE A 570 -28.82 -9.98 -1.34
N MET A 571 -28.36 -11.06 -1.98
CA MET A 571 -26.95 -11.25 -2.36
C MET A 571 -26.82 -11.31 -3.88
N PRO A 572 -26.83 -10.15 -4.60
CA PRO A 572 -26.60 -10.11 -6.03
C PRO A 572 -25.12 -10.27 -6.36
N LEU A 573 -24.84 -11.07 -7.39
CA LEU A 573 -23.56 -11.19 -8.04
C LEU A 573 -23.59 -10.43 -9.36
N PHE A 574 -22.61 -9.57 -9.58
CA PHE A 574 -22.38 -8.87 -10.84
C PHE A 574 -21.16 -9.49 -11.52
N VAL A 575 -21.30 -9.86 -12.79
CA VAL A 575 -20.21 -10.49 -13.56
C VAL A 575 -19.93 -9.68 -14.82
N SER A 576 -18.65 -9.41 -15.08
CA SER A 576 -18.18 -9.07 -16.41
C SER A 576 -17.81 -10.35 -17.15
N LEU A 577 -18.17 -10.43 -18.42
CA LEU A 577 -17.98 -11.63 -19.24
C LEU A 577 -16.93 -11.36 -20.32
N ARG A 578 -16.29 -12.41 -20.80
CA ARG A 578 -15.35 -12.30 -21.91
C ARG A 578 -16.01 -11.77 -23.19
N PRO A 579 -15.25 -11.12 -24.08
CA PRO A 579 -15.79 -10.62 -25.33
C PRO A 579 -16.56 -11.70 -26.11
N GLY A 580 -17.75 -11.34 -26.57
CA GLY A 580 -18.63 -12.25 -27.34
C GLY A 580 -19.49 -13.19 -26.48
N VAL A 581 -19.30 -13.25 -25.17
CA VAL A 581 -20.11 -14.03 -24.23
C VAL A 581 -21.26 -13.18 -23.68
N ARG A 582 -22.45 -13.77 -23.55
CA ARG A 582 -23.58 -13.16 -22.85
C ARG A 582 -24.06 -14.06 -21.72
N LEU A 583 -24.62 -13.44 -20.69
CA LEU A 583 -25.24 -14.16 -19.59
C LEU A 583 -26.61 -14.72 -20.07
N ASP A 584 -26.66 -16.03 -20.21
CA ASP A 584 -27.85 -16.80 -20.47
C ASP A 584 -28.15 -17.75 -19.30
N ASP A 585 -29.29 -18.41 -19.34
CA ASP A 585 -29.73 -19.34 -18.29
C ASP A 585 -28.74 -20.50 -18.09
N ARG A 586 -28.07 -20.94 -19.15
CA ARG A 586 -27.07 -22.02 -19.10
C ARG A 586 -25.81 -21.58 -18.34
N LEU A 587 -25.31 -20.39 -18.65
CA LEU A 587 -24.14 -19.83 -17.97
C LEU A 587 -24.47 -19.47 -16.52
N GLU A 588 -25.67 -18.93 -16.25
CA GLU A 588 -26.11 -18.66 -14.88
C GLU A 588 -26.20 -19.97 -14.07
N ALA A 589 -26.77 -21.03 -14.64
CA ALA A 589 -26.82 -22.35 -13.99
C ALA A 589 -25.42 -22.92 -13.74
N LYS A 590 -24.49 -22.77 -14.70
CA LYS A 590 -23.09 -23.19 -14.57
C LYS A 590 -22.39 -22.46 -13.42
N ILE A 591 -22.51 -21.13 -13.33
CA ILE A 591 -21.93 -20.32 -12.26
C ILE A 591 -22.51 -20.75 -10.90
N ARG A 592 -23.82 -20.93 -10.79
CA ARG A 592 -24.49 -21.36 -9.56
C ARG A 592 -24.05 -22.75 -9.11
N ALA A 593 -23.96 -23.69 -10.02
CA ALA A 593 -23.48 -25.05 -9.74
C ALA A 593 -22.03 -25.01 -9.25
N HIS A 594 -21.17 -24.29 -9.95
CA HIS A 594 -19.76 -24.16 -9.59
C HIS A 594 -19.55 -23.54 -8.21
N LEU A 595 -20.24 -22.45 -7.89
CA LEU A 595 -20.20 -21.83 -6.55
C LEU A 595 -20.73 -22.76 -5.44
N ARG A 596 -21.73 -23.59 -5.74
CA ARG A 596 -22.24 -24.58 -4.80
C ARG A 596 -21.23 -25.68 -4.51
N ASP A 597 -20.59 -26.18 -5.57
CA ASP A 597 -19.71 -27.35 -5.51
C ASP A 597 -18.34 -26.99 -4.92
N ASP A 598 -17.77 -25.85 -5.32
CA ASP A 598 -16.45 -25.38 -4.84
C ASP A 598 -16.50 -24.74 -3.45
N CYS A 599 -17.60 -24.09 -3.11
CA CYS A 599 -17.73 -23.38 -1.83
C CYS A 599 -18.79 -24.01 -0.92
N SER A 600 -20.06 -23.66 -1.13
CA SER A 600 -21.21 -24.30 -0.47
C SER A 600 -22.53 -23.72 -1.02
N PRO A 601 -23.69 -24.31 -0.72
CA PRO A 601 -25.00 -23.75 -1.10
C PRO A 601 -25.24 -22.32 -0.60
N ARG A 602 -24.55 -21.89 0.45
CA ARG A 602 -24.67 -20.55 1.01
C ARG A 602 -23.95 -19.47 0.20
N HIS A 603 -22.97 -19.87 -0.64
CA HIS A 603 -22.23 -18.98 -1.52
C HIS A 603 -22.99 -18.70 -2.84
N VAL A 604 -24.06 -19.42 -3.11
CA VAL A 604 -24.85 -19.23 -4.32
C VAL A 604 -25.61 -17.90 -4.24
N PRO A 605 -25.40 -16.96 -5.20
CA PRO A 605 -26.05 -15.65 -5.17
C PRO A 605 -27.57 -15.77 -5.42
N ASP A 606 -28.34 -14.80 -4.95
CA ASP A 606 -29.79 -14.77 -5.18
C ASP A 606 -30.11 -14.44 -6.64
N ARG A 607 -29.29 -13.57 -7.26
CA ARG A 607 -29.36 -13.21 -8.68
C ARG A 607 -27.96 -12.94 -9.22
N ILE A 608 -27.81 -13.19 -10.53
CA ILE A 608 -26.58 -12.86 -11.28
C ILE A 608 -26.95 -11.81 -12.33
N TYR A 609 -26.13 -10.78 -12.44
CA TYR A 609 -26.30 -9.69 -13.40
C TYR A 609 -25.04 -9.51 -14.20
N GLN A 610 -25.18 -9.34 -15.52
CA GLN A 610 -24.05 -8.97 -16.36
C GLN A 610 -23.82 -7.46 -16.30
N VAL A 611 -22.56 -7.07 -16.19
CA VAL A 611 -22.06 -5.69 -16.24
C VAL A 611 -20.91 -5.60 -17.23
N ASP A 612 -20.69 -4.43 -17.80
CA ASP A 612 -19.62 -4.24 -18.78
C ASP A 612 -18.24 -4.27 -18.08
N VAL A 613 -18.15 -3.72 -16.85
CA VAL A 613 -16.90 -3.62 -16.11
C VAL A 613 -17.16 -3.70 -14.60
N ILE A 614 -16.29 -4.42 -13.90
CA ILE A 614 -16.28 -4.43 -12.43
C ILE A 614 -15.49 -3.20 -11.94
N PRO A 615 -16.05 -2.41 -10.99
CA PRO A 615 -15.40 -1.19 -10.54
C PRO A 615 -14.24 -1.49 -9.58
N TYR A 616 -13.09 -0.86 -9.86
CA TYR A 616 -11.87 -0.88 -9.04
C TYR A 616 -11.38 0.53 -8.76
N THR A 617 -10.65 0.67 -7.65
CA THR A 617 -9.76 1.83 -7.47
C THR A 617 -8.54 1.66 -8.38
N ARG A 618 -7.83 2.77 -8.66
CA ARG A 618 -6.55 2.73 -9.40
C ARG A 618 -5.48 1.88 -8.71
N SER A 619 -5.55 1.75 -7.40
CA SER A 619 -4.69 0.85 -6.63
C SER A 619 -5.09 -0.63 -6.71
N GLY A 620 -6.08 -1.00 -7.54
CA GLY A 620 -6.52 -2.37 -7.76
C GLY A 620 -7.43 -2.94 -6.67
N LYS A 621 -8.04 -2.10 -5.81
CA LYS A 621 -9.03 -2.54 -4.83
C LYS A 621 -10.41 -2.58 -5.46
N LYS A 622 -11.12 -3.69 -5.33
CA LYS A 622 -12.51 -3.86 -5.75
C LYS A 622 -13.45 -3.02 -4.90
N LEU A 623 -14.44 -2.39 -5.52
CA LEU A 623 -15.31 -1.40 -4.86
C LEU A 623 -16.62 -2.02 -4.34
N GLU A 624 -16.55 -3.08 -3.55
CA GLU A 624 -17.71 -3.79 -2.99
C GLU A 624 -18.55 -2.88 -2.09
N VAL A 625 -17.92 -2.19 -1.16
CA VAL A 625 -18.59 -1.30 -0.19
C VAL A 625 -19.23 -0.10 -0.87
N PRO A 626 -18.55 0.64 -1.75
CA PRO A 626 -19.20 1.69 -2.54
C PRO A 626 -20.40 1.20 -3.36
N VAL A 627 -20.27 0.05 -4.04
CA VAL A 627 -21.39 -0.55 -4.78
C VAL A 627 -22.55 -0.88 -3.84
N ARG A 628 -22.28 -1.50 -2.69
CA ARG A 628 -23.31 -1.77 -1.68
C ARG A 628 -24.03 -0.50 -1.25
N HIS A 629 -23.30 0.57 -0.94
CA HIS A 629 -23.87 1.84 -0.53
C HIS A 629 -24.74 2.48 -1.62
N ILE A 630 -24.29 2.46 -2.87
CA ILE A 630 -25.07 2.94 -4.02
C ILE A 630 -26.38 2.14 -4.15
N LEU A 631 -26.30 0.82 -4.05
CA LEU A 631 -27.44 -0.07 -4.15
C LEU A 631 -28.42 0.05 -2.96
N MET A 632 -27.93 0.55 -1.81
CA MET A 632 -28.72 0.91 -0.62
C MET A 632 -29.27 2.35 -0.68
N GLY A 633 -29.09 3.07 -1.80
CA GLY A 633 -29.67 4.41 -2.03
C GLY A 633 -28.74 5.59 -1.68
N MET A 634 -27.49 5.34 -1.33
CA MET A 634 -26.53 6.42 -1.06
C MET A 634 -26.14 7.11 -2.37
N PRO A 635 -26.16 8.46 -2.44
CA PRO A 635 -25.69 9.19 -3.62
C PRO A 635 -24.23 8.86 -3.97
N LEU A 636 -23.91 8.75 -5.27
CA LEU A 636 -22.57 8.39 -5.77
C LEU A 636 -21.45 9.25 -5.14
N ALA A 637 -21.66 10.56 -5.03
CA ALA A 637 -20.68 11.48 -4.46
C ALA A 637 -20.38 11.24 -2.97
N LYS A 638 -21.26 10.52 -2.25
CA LYS A 638 -21.04 10.10 -0.87
C LYS A 638 -20.54 8.66 -0.77
N ALA A 639 -20.86 7.82 -1.75
CA ALA A 639 -20.52 6.40 -1.74
C ALA A 639 -19.09 6.12 -2.23
N ALA A 640 -18.57 6.94 -3.14
CA ALA A 640 -17.24 6.73 -3.74
C ALA A 640 -16.55 8.02 -4.14
N ASP A 641 -15.23 8.02 -4.04
CA ASP A 641 -14.37 9.01 -4.70
C ASP A 641 -14.22 8.60 -6.17
N VAL A 642 -14.99 9.25 -7.05
CA VAL A 642 -14.98 8.95 -8.48
C VAL A 642 -13.64 9.25 -9.14
N SER A 643 -12.81 10.11 -8.54
CA SER A 643 -11.47 10.42 -9.04
C SER A 643 -10.45 9.30 -8.80
N ALA A 644 -10.76 8.40 -7.86
CA ALA A 644 -9.94 7.23 -7.54
C ALA A 644 -10.29 5.99 -8.37
N LEU A 645 -11.27 6.08 -9.30
CA LEU A 645 -11.69 4.95 -10.14
C LEU A 645 -10.63 4.61 -11.18
N ALA A 646 -10.36 3.31 -11.35
CA ALA A 646 -9.49 2.81 -12.41
C ALA A 646 -10.12 3.06 -13.80
N VAL A 647 -11.43 2.85 -13.91
CA VAL A 647 -12.21 3.12 -15.12
C VAL A 647 -13.27 4.18 -14.79
N PRO A 648 -13.18 5.39 -15.35
CA PRO A 648 -14.21 6.41 -15.18
C PRO A 648 -15.58 5.88 -15.62
N GLY A 649 -16.63 6.21 -14.85
CA GLY A 649 -17.99 5.76 -15.15
C GLY A 649 -18.30 4.30 -14.78
N SER A 650 -17.35 3.52 -14.26
CA SER A 650 -17.57 2.10 -13.88
C SER A 650 -18.66 1.91 -12.81
N LEU A 651 -19.02 2.95 -12.07
CA LEU A 651 -20.13 2.93 -11.11
C LEU A 651 -21.49 3.36 -11.68
N ASP A 652 -21.55 3.89 -12.90
CA ASP A 652 -22.78 4.46 -13.48
C ASP A 652 -23.87 3.39 -13.69
N TRP A 653 -23.45 2.18 -14.07
CA TRP A 653 -24.38 1.05 -14.21
C TRP A 653 -25.09 0.76 -12.86
N PHE A 654 -24.34 0.76 -11.76
CA PHE A 654 -24.88 0.49 -10.42
C PHE A 654 -25.81 1.62 -9.94
N VAL A 655 -25.52 2.86 -10.27
CA VAL A 655 -26.40 4.01 -9.99
C VAL A 655 -27.73 3.86 -10.75
N LYS A 656 -27.65 3.53 -12.04
CA LYS A 656 -28.87 3.28 -12.87
C LYS A 656 -29.67 2.09 -12.34
N PHE A 657 -28.98 1.02 -11.96
CA PHE A 657 -29.60 -0.19 -11.39
C PHE A 657 -30.29 0.10 -10.05
N ALA A 658 -29.66 0.85 -9.16
CA ALA A 658 -30.27 1.25 -7.88
C ALA A 658 -31.56 2.03 -8.06
N ARG A 659 -31.60 2.98 -8.99
CA ARG A 659 -32.80 3.77 -9.32
C ARG A 659 -33.96 2.88 -9.84
N ARG A 660 -33.69 1.95 -10.74
CA ARG A 660 -34.69 1.01 -11.26
C ARG A 660 -35.21 0.07 -10.17
N ARG A 661 -34.37 -0.29 -9.20
CA ARG A 661 -34.75 -1.19 -8.10
C ARG A 661 -35.70 -0.54 -7.11
N SER A 662 -35.62 0.76 -6.87
CA SER A 662 -36.57 1.50 -6.04
C SER A 662 -38.01 1.39 -6.60
N ASP A 663 -38.16 1.26 -7.92
CA ASP A 663 -39.43 1.07 -8.58
C ASP A 663 -39.96 -0.38 -8.52
N TYR A 664 -39.05 -1.37 -8.28
CA TYR A 664 -39.41 -2.81 -8.22
C TYR A 664 -39.66 -3.34 -6.79
N SER A 665 -39.18 -2.64 -5.76
CA SER A 665 -39.35 -3.07 -4.35
C SER A 665 -40.81 -2.94 -3.86
N LEU A 666 -41.68 -2.27 -4.63
CA LEU A 666 -43.12 -2.13 -4.36
C LEU A 666 -44.02 -3.17 -5.08
N ARG A 667 -43.43 -4.04 -5.92
CA ARG A 667 -44.20 -5.03 -6.67
C ARG A 667 -43.58 -6.41 -6.63
N ARG A 668 -43.70 -7.10 -5.51
CA ARG A 668 -43.84 -8.57 -5.43
C ARG A 668 -44.41 -9.00 -4.11
N ARG A 669 -45.70 -9.07 -4.13
CA ARG A 669 -46.46 -10.17 -3.55
C ARG A 669 -46.50 -11.32 -4.56
N ALA A 670 -46.55 -12.51 -4.01
CA ALA A 670 -46.82 -13.84 -4.51
C ALA A 670 -45.56 -14.63 -4.84
#